data_c5c61860714f6c74b78a19c9e256e3c7
#
_entry.id   c5c61860714f6c74b78a19c9e256e3c7
#
_cell.length_a   1.000
_cell.length_b   1.000
_cell.length_c   1.000
_cell.angle_alpha   90.00
_cell.angle_beta   90.00
_cell.angle_gamma   90.00
#
_symmetry.space_group_name_H-M   'P 1'
#
loop_
_entity.id
_entity.type
_entity.pdbx_description
1 polymer ?
#
loop_
_entity_poly.entity_id
_entity_poly.type
_entity_poly.pdbx_seq_one_letter_code
_entity_poly.pdbx_strand_id
1 'polypeptide(L)'
;MFTAITQLSYRGKSGREHIWDTGRGDTLNCMLAGTVLGSEIVRIRALRGAVFDEACYQLVDGGTSTLPYHSWIVARGDEQWPEGMGDTEAREVLEPYLQGFAFSATAMRLARPLASAERIYGMGEHTGSMDKRGQAYPIWNIDPPQYHGPQTVNMYVSIPFYLGFHVDDGRASGVLIDHTGLVEMDMGKSNEAEASMTVQGDTLVAYFFAGPTPADVMRQYTDLTGRMPLPPSWTIGYHQSRWSYDSQQQVQQLAGKLRERNHPCEAIWLDIDYMNGFRNFTWNPEAFSDPKQMLDDLHAQGFHLVTIIDPGTKVDENYSVYRQGMEHDYFCRHRDGELFQGNVWPGRCAFPDYSRSEIRTWWGNLYKDLLEQGVDGMWNDMNEPALTKILSGNEPQVHGLTMSSDVLNRADDDQPTGPDGPPTLHKFFHNAYGMEMARATHDGLLRLRPDSRPFVLTRSGTAGVQRYAAVWTGDNSSEWEHILMAMPMCLNIGMSGVPFVGVDIGGFWKAGNGELLTRFTQLGALLPFCRNHNAVDNPDQEPWAFGEPYEDACRKAIEVRYRLMPYLYTLFHEAATTGAPIMRPLYYHYRQDEQAHDVESEFLLGDSLLSAPIYEQGAIGRRVYLPEGTWFDYWDGTEYPGMGWSDIAAPLERWPLFVRGNSIVPSGPLMQYTGQRATDPLTITCYMAEDGLASYTLYEDDGSTLAYRNGTSAQTSINCRVSGDLTEVEIEEHFDGYRPQREWYEVIVQVGGRTLQQRVKAGLGKVVVRL
;
A
#
# COMPACT_ATOMS: atom_id res chain seq x y z
N MET A 1 -1.28 36.21 2.65
CA MET A 1 -2.05 36.40 1.40
C MET A 1 -1.21 35.82 0.26
N PHE A 2 -1.79 34.98 -0.59
CA PHE A 2 -1.08 34.42 -1.75
C PHE A 2 -1.13 35.41 -2.91
N THR A 3 -0.01 35.57 -3.59
CA THR A 3 0.10 36.30 -4.86
C THR A 3 0.04 35.30 -6.00
N ALA A 4 -0.98 35.45 -6.86
CA ALA A 4 -1.13 34.57 -8.02
C ALA A 4 -0.07 34.91 -9.10
N ILE A 5 0.42 33.86 -9.75
CA ILE A 5 1.31 33.98 -10.91
C ILE A 5 0.42 34.08 -12.15
N THR A 6 0.25 35.29 -12.65
CA THR A 6 -0.70 35.56 -13.76
C THR A 6 -0.04 35.95 -15.07
N GLN A 7 1.23 36.31 -15.04
CA GLN A 7 2.00 36.70 -16.25
C GLN A 7 3.35 35.98 -16.23
N LEU A 8 3.56 35.15 -17.21
CA LEU A 8 4.78 34.37 -17.40
C LEU A 8 5.39 34.68 -18.77
N SER A 9 6.70 34.88 -18.80
CA SER A 9 7.46 35.03 -20.03
C SER A 9 8.33 33.80 -20.23
N TYR A 10 8.23 33.15 -21.37
CA TYR A 10 9.12 32.02 -21.72
C TYR A 10 10.55 32.55 -21.89
N ARG A 11 11.50 31.88 -21.24
CA ARG A 11 12.93 32.27 -21.23
C ARG A 11 13.83 31.35 -22.03
N GLY A 12 13.42 30.14 -22.26
CA GLY A 12 14.22 29.13 -22.96
C GLY A 12 14.12 27.75 -22.39
N LYS A 13 15.08 26.93 -22.72
CA LYS A 13 15.15 25.50 -22.30
C LYS A 13 16.50 25.22 -21.65
N SER A 14 16.48 24.40 -20.63
CA SER A 14 17.66 23.83 -19.98
C SER A 14 17.51 22.33 -19.83
N GLY A 15 18.37 21.55 -20.49
CA GLY A 15 18.18 20.11 -20.57
C GLY A 15 16.80 19.76 -21.12
N ARG A 16 15.97 19.08 -20.32
CA ARG A 16 14.56 18.77 -20.66
C ARG A 16 13.55 19.79 -20.15
N GLU A 17 13.98 20.80 -19.38
CA GLU A 17 13.08 21.76 -18.76
C GLU A 17 12.87 22.99 -19.65
N HIS A 18 11.61 23.37 -19.84
CA HIS A 18 11.19 24.65 -20.41
C HIS A 18 10.94 25.64 -19.28
N ILE A 19 11.45 26.84 -19.38
CA ILE A 19 11.52 27.82 -18.28
C ILE A 19 10.69 29.06 -18.59
N TRP A 20 9.87 29.48 -17.63
CA TRP A 20 9.10 30.73 -17.62
C TRP A 20 9.37 31.49 -16.32
N ASP A 21 9.36 32.80 -16.38
CA ASP A 21 9.45 33.66 -15.21
C ASP A 21 8.41 34.76 -15.18
N THR A 22 8.22 35.40 -14.03
CA THR A 22 7.28 36.51 -13.83
C THR A 22 7.81 37.87 -14.27
N GLY A 23 9.03 37.95 -14.85
CA GLY A 23 9.68 39.20 -15.26
C GLY A 23 10.38 39.94 -14.12
N ARG A 24 11.23 40.92 -14.44
CA ARG A 24 11.90 41.80 -13.48
C ARG A 24 10.94 42.89 -12.99
N GLY A 25 10.43 42.76 -11.80
CA GLY A 25 9.63 43.79 -11.12
C GLY A 25 9.32 43.37 -9.70
N ASP A 26 9.78 44.15 -8.75
CA ASP A 26 9.52 44.18 -7.29
C ASP A 26 9.56 42.84 -6.49
N THR A 27 10.58 42.76 -5.71
CA THR A 27 10.82 42.00 -4.45
C THR A 27 10.56 40.49 -4.37
N LEU A 28 9.79 39.85 -5.25
CA LEU A 28 9.56 38.40 -5.24
C LEU A 28 9.39 37.88 -6.68
N ASN A 29 10.49 37.41 -7.29
CA ASN A 29 10.42 36.70 -8.57
C ASN A 29 10.01 35.21 -8.33
N CYS A 30 9.20 34.67 -9.25
CA CYS A 30 8.88 33.26 -9.28
C CYS A 30 9.25 32.68 -10.64
N MET A 31 9.83 31.48 -10.64
CA MET A 31 10.13 30.71 -11.84
C MET A 31 9.25 29.46 -11.87
N LEU A 32 8.78 29.13 -13.06
CA LEU A 32 8.18 27.83 -13.35
C LEU A 32 9.07 27.08 -14.36
N ALA A 33 9.42 25.85 -14.05
CA ALA A 33 10.15 24.97 -14.94
C ALA A 33 9.30 23.74 -15.26
N GLY A 34 9.01 23.51 -16.54
CA GLY A 34 8.13 22.44 -16.99
C GLY A 34 8.87 21.39 -17.81
N THR A 35 8.56 20.12 -17.59
CA THR A 35 9.11 18.97 -18.33
C THR A 35 8.00 18.00 -18.68
N VAL A 36 7.98 17.48 -19.91
CA VAL A 36 7.16 16.35 -20.32
C VAL A 36 7.99 15.08 -20.19
N LEU A 37 7.52 14.13 -19.35
CA LEU A 37 8.18 12.85 -19.11
C LEU A 37 7.49 11.76 -19.94
N GLY A 38 8.18 11.26 -20.97
CA GLY A 38 7.54 10.41 -21.97
C GLY A 38 6.47 11.18 -22.76
N SER A 39 5.25 10.68 -22.84
CA SER A 39 4.12 11.33 -23.52
C SER A 39 2.92 11.60 -22.60
N GLU A 40 2.99 11.19 -21.34
CA GLU A 40 1.80 11.04 -20.49
C GLU A 40 1.92 11.73 -19.12
N ILE A 41 3.12 12.16 -18.74
CA ILE A 41 3.39 12.76 -17.43
C ILE A 41 4.01 14.15 -17.64
N VAL A 42 3.44 15.14 -16.98
CA VAL A 42 3.95 16.52 -16.94
C VAL A 42 4.44 16.81 -15.53
N ARG A 43 5.68 17.29 -15.41
CA ARG A 43 6.23 17.86 -14.17
C ARG A 43 6.32 19.37 -14.27
N ILE A 44 5.83 20.09 -13.27
CA ILE A 44 6.04 21.53 -13.10
C ILE A 44 6.73 21.77 -11.75
N ARG A 45 7.85 22.49 -11.76
CA ARG A 45 8.54 22.99 -10.56
C ARG A 45 8.31 24.49 -10.46
N ALA A 46 7.79 24.94 -9.34
CA ALA A 46 7.63 26.35 -9.01
C ALA A 46 8.66 26.73 -7.93
N LEU A 47 9.43 27.79 -8.19
CA LEU A 47 10.51 28.28 -7.33
C LEU A 47 10.30 29.76 -7.05
N ARG A 48 10.35 30.15 -5.77
CA ARG A 48 10.25 31.55 -5.33
C ARG A 48 11.64 32.07 -4.94
N GLY A 49 11.88 33.37 -5.23
CA GLY A 49 13.11 34.04 -4.81
C GLY A 49 14.34 33.74 -5.66
N ALA A 50 14.19 33.01 -6.75
CA ALA A 50 15.29 32.81 -7.71
C ALA A 50 15.62 34.12 -8.41
N VAL A 51 16.77 34.69 -8.10
CA VAL A 51 17.34 35.84 -8.86
C VAL A 51 17.98 35.24 -10.11
N PHE A 52 17.35 35.45 -11.26
CA PHE A 52 17.96 35.17 -12.55
C PHE A 52 19.03 36.22 -12.83
N ASP A 53 20.26 35.90 -12.57
CA ASP A 53 21.40 36.56 -13.20
C ASP A 53 21.65 35.88 -14.57
N GLU A 54 22.09 36.63 -15.57
CA GLU A 54 22.53 36.05 -16.84
C GLU A 54 23.64 34.99 -16.66
N ALA A 55 24.37 35.04 -15.53
CA ALA A 55 25.33 34.04 -15.14
C ALA A 55 24.66 32.69 -14.75
N CYS A 56 23.44 32.66 -14.20
CA CYS A 56 22.68 31.43 -13.97
C CYS A 56 22.21 30.81 -15.28
N TYR A 57 21.92 31.61 -16.30
CA TYR A 57 21.61 31.12 -17.64
C TYR A 57 22.79 30.40 -18.31
N GLN A 58 24.04 30.90 -18.08
CA GLN A 58 25.25 30.29 -18.62
C GLN A 58 25.66 29.00 -17.86
N LEU A 59 25.31 28.88 -16.60
CA LEU A 59 25.49 27.63 -15.82
C LEU A 59 24.52 26.52 -16.27
N VAL A 60 23.41 26.89 -16.87
CA VAL A 60 22.37 26.00 -17.37
C VAL A 60 22.72 25.44 -18.78
N ASP A 61 23.49 26.16 -19.60
CA ASP A 61 24.01 25.70 -20.90
C ASP A 61 25.16 24.66 -20.79
N GLY A 62 25.68 24.42 -19.58
CA GLY A 62 26.77 23.48 -19.32
C GLY A 62 26.37 22.02 -19.06
N GLY A 63 25.14 21.61 -19.32
CA GLY A 63 24.76 20.19 -19.43
C GLY A 63 24.37 19.48 -18.13
N THR A 64 24.27 20.16 -16.99
CA THR A 64 23.70 19.60 -15.76
C THR A 64 22.64 20.55 -15.18
N SER A 65 21.41 20.07 -14.95
CA SER A 65 20.39 20.81 -14.23
C SER A 65 20.93 21.14 -12.83
N THR A 66 21.27 22.42 -12.61
CA THR A 66 21.96 22.86 -11.38
C THR A 66 21.03 23.31 -10.27
N LEU A 67 19.72 23.09 -10.40
CA LEU A 67 18.81 23.25 -9.27
C LEU A 67 18.72 21.89 -8.53
N PRO A 68 19.41 21.75 -7.40
CA PRO A 68 19.40 20.50 -6.67
C PRO A 68 17.99 20.26 -6.13
N TYR A 69 17.30 19.30 -6.70
CA TYR A 69 16.04 18.78 -6.20
C TYR A 69 16.15 17.27 -6.12
N HIS A 70 16.07 16.77 -4.90
CA HIS A 70 15.98 15.33 -4.65
C HIS A 70 14.57 14.98 -4.22
N SER A 71 14.00 13.98 -4.88
CA SER A 71 12.71 13.44 -4.49
C SER A 71 12.90 12.16 -3.68
N TRP A 72 12.33 12.10 -2.49
CA TRP A 72 12.18 10.86 -1.73
C TRP A 72 11.09 9.94 -2.31
N ILE A 73 10.16 10.52 -3.03
CA ILE A 73 8.96 9.88 -3.56
C ILE A 73 9.23 9.22 -4.91
N VAL A 74 9.91 9.93 -5.82
CA VAL A 74 10.09 9.50 -7.21
C VAL A 74 11.18 8.44 -7.32
N ALA A 75 10.85 7.31 -7.94
CA ALA A 75 11.77 6.19 -8.18
C ALA A 75 12.50 6.32 -9.51
N ARG A 76 11.98 7.09 -10.45
CA ARG A 76 12.50 7.23 -11.82
C ARG A 76 12.83 8.68 -12.12
N GLY A 77 14.12 8.97 -12.30
CA GLY A 77 14.60 10.31 -12.66
C GLY A 77 14.36 10.66 -14.12
N ASP A 78 14.56 11.93 -14.49
CA ASP A 78 14.33 12.45 -15.84
C ASP A 78 15.10 11.71 -16.93
N GLU A 79 16.33 11.31 -16.63
CA GLU A 79 17.23 10.63 -17.58
C GLU A 79 16.77 9.21 -17.95
N GLN A 80 15.91 8.61 -17.12
CA GLN A 80 15.42 7.25 -17.32
C GLN A 80 14.17 7.20 -18.22
N TRP A 81 13.64 8.36 -18.61
CA TRP A 81 12.51 8.44 -19.53
C TRP A 81 12.99 8.51 -20.98
N PRO A 82 12.23 7.93 -21.95
CA PRO A 82 12.55 8.05 -23.36
C PRO A 82 12.59 9.53 -23.79
N GLU A 83 13.30 9.83 -24.89
CA GLU A 83 13.28 11.17 -25.47
C GLU A 83 11.83 11.59 -25.74
N GLY A 84 11.50 12.79 -25.28
CA GLY A 84 10.16 13.35 -25.34
C GLY A 84 9.84 14.03 -26.66
N MET A 85 8.77 14.83 -26.62
CA MET A 85 8.26 15.64 -27.74
C MET A 85 9.28 16.68 -28.20
N GLY A 86 9.11 17.17 -29.45
CA GLY A 86 9.83 18.35 -29.95
C GLY A 86 9.53 19.62 -29.11
N ASP A 87 10.44 20.56 -29.06
CA ASP A 87 10.37 21.71 -28.16
C ASP A 87 9.08 22.55 -28.30
N THR A 88 8.58 22.74 -29.52
CA THR A 88 7.32 23.49 -29.77
C THR A 88 6.11 22.73 -29.23
N GLU A 89 6.01 21.45 -29.53
CA GLU A 89 4.94 20.56 -29.06
C GLU A 89 4.94 20.44 -27.53
N ALA A 90 6.13 20.25 -26.92
CA ALA A 90 6.27 20.19 -25.47
C ALA A 90 5.79 21.47 -24.78
N ARG A 91 6.07 22.66 -25.36
CA ARG A 91 5.57 23.93 -24.83
C ARG A 91 4.05 24.01 -24.88
N GLU A 92 3.43 23.64 -25.98
CA GLU A 92 1.98 23.62 -26.13
C GLU A 92 1.31 22.70 -25.10
N VAL A 93 1.92 21.54 -24.81
CA VAL A 93 1.46 20.60 -23.77
C VAL A 93 1.61 21.19 -22.37
N LEU A 94 2.70 21.93 -22.09
CA LEU A 94 3.01 22.44 -20.75
C LEU A 94 2.18 23.69 -20.38
N GLU A 95 1.86 24.57 -21.34
CA GLU A 95 1.20 25.85 -21.06
C GLU A 95 -0.09 25.75 -20.21
N PRO A 96 -1.00 24.79 -20.41
CA PRO A 96 -2.19 24.63 -19.55
C PRO A 96 -1.86 24.35 -18.09
N TYR A 97 -0.75 23.67 -17.79
CA TYR A 97 -0.34 23.27 -16.44
C TYR A 97 0.40 24.38 -15.67
N LEU A 98 0.80 25.48 -16.34
CA LEU A 98 1.46 26.62 -15.69
C LEU A 98 0.51 27.51 -14.90
N GLN A 99 -0.79 27.32 -15.05
CA GLN A 99 -1.81 28.11 -14.37
C GLN A 99 -2.05 27.60 -12.93
N GLY A 100 -2.58 28.48 -12.09
CA GLY A 100 -3.00 28.15 -10.73
C GLY A 100 -1.89 28.22 -9.67
N PHE A 101 -0.64 28.48 -10.04
CA PHE A 101 0.42 28.66 -9.07
C PHE A 101 0.34 30.03 -8.39
N ALA A 102 0.61 30.04 -7.08
CA ALA A 102 0.65 31.24 -6.25
C ALA A 102 1.68 31.07 -5.13
N PHE A 103 2.14 32.18 -4.56
CA PHE A 103 3.09 32.17 -3.46
C PHE A 103 2.76 33.19 -2.38
N SER A 104 3.23 32.94 -1.17
CA SER A 104 3.23 33.87 -0.03
C SER A 104 4.64 34.04 0.50
N ALA A 105 4.82 34.75 1.61
CA ALA A 105 6.13 34.90 2.25
C ALA A 105 6.75 33.57 2.72
N THR A 106 5.96 32.51 2.95
CA THR A 106 6.42 31.27 3.59
C THR A 106 5.91 30.00 2.92
N ALA A 107 5.11 30.11 1.85
CA ALA A 107 4.46 28.96 1.25
C ALA A 107 4.23 29.13 -0.25
N MET A 108 4.17 28.00 -0.96
CA MET A 108 3.75 27.89 -2.35
C MET A 108 2.41 27.17 -2.42
N ARG A 109 1.56 27.55 -3.41
CA ARG A 109 0.24 26.95 -3.64
C ARG A 109 0.04 26.64 -5.10
N LEU A 110 -0.54 25.47 -5.38
CA LEU A 110 -1.15 25.12 -6.66
C LEU A 110 -2.67 25.04 -6.47
N ALA A 111 -3.43 25.72 -7.32
CA ALA A 111 -4.88 25.65 -7.36
C ALA A 111 -5.34 25.21 -8.75
N ARG A 112 -6.32 24.29 -8.78
CA ARG A 112 -6.88 23.74 -10.01
C ARG A 112 -8.40 23.83 -9.98
N PRO A 113 -9.06 24.25 -11.09
CA PRO A 113 -10.51 24.18 -11.18
C PRO A 113 -11.02 22.73 -10.97
N LEU A 114 -12.10 22.58 -10.22
CA LEU A 114 -12.86 21.35 -10.07
C LEU A 114 -14.15 21.43 -10.91
N ALA A 115 -14.33 20.47 -11.81
CA ALA A 115 -15.59 20.33 -12.53
C ALA A 115 -16.71 19.92 -11.56
N SER A 116 -17.97 20.31 -11.82
CA SER A 116 -19.09 20.01 -10.93
C SER A 116 -19.32 18.51 -10.71
N ALA A 117 -19.05 17.71 -11.73
CA ALA A 117 -19.19 16.25 -11.74
C ALA A 117 -17.86 15.52 -11.49
N GLU A 118 -16.83 16.18 -10.94
CA GLU A 118 -15.55 15.55 -10.64
C GLU A 118 -15.56 14.98 -9.22
N ARG A 119 -15.12 13.73 -9.07
CA ARG A 119 -14.86 13.07 -7.79
C ARG A 119 -13.36 12.97 -7.53
N ILE A 120 -12.99 12.91 -6.26
CA ILE A 120 -11.58 12.90 -5.82
C ILE A 120 -11.32 11.65 -5.00
N TYR A 121 -10.32 10.84 -5.42
CA TYR A 121 -9.91 9.61 -4.75
C TYR A 121 -8.42 9.59 -4.45
N GLY A 122 -7.98 8.70 -3.57
CA GLY A 122 -6.59 8.59 -3.18
C GLY A 122 -6.27 9.32 -1.89
N MET A 123 -5.15 10.05 -1.85
CA MET A 123 -4.60 10.80 -0.71
C MET A 123 -4.05 9.93 0.42
N GLY A 124 -3.92 8.61 0.20
CA GLY A 124 -3.44 7.67 1.21
C GLY A 124 -4.52 7.32 2.23
N GLU A 125 -4.11 7.26 3.49
CA GLU A 125 -4.94 6.85 4.59
C GLU A 125 -5.69 8.03 5.21
N HIS A 126 -6.98 8.09 4.94
CA HIS A 126 -7.91 9.03 5.57
C HIS A 126 -9.25 8.35 5.81
N THR A 127 -9.85 8.62 6.95
CA THR A 127 -11.19 8.14 7.30
C THR A 127 -12.30 8.83 6.48
N GLY A 128 -13.55 8.45 6.72
CA GLY A 128 -14.70 9.02 6.03
C GLY A 128 -14.92 8.40 4.65
N SER A 129 -15.69 9.10 3.80
CA SER A 129 -16.10 8.62 2.47
C SER A 129 -14.90 8.35 1.56
N MET A 130 -15.08 7.45 0.61
CA MET A 130 -14.09 7.18 -0.44
C MET A 130 -13.86 8.41 -1.32
N ASP A 131 -14.92 9.14 -1.70
CA ASP A 131 -14.81 10.44 -2.39
C ASP A 131 -14.37 11.52 -1.39
N LYS A 132 -13.23 12.14 -1.65
CA LYS A 132 -12.64 13.21 -0.82
C LYS A 132 -13.05 14.62 -1.24
N ARG A 133 -13.92 14.77 -2.27
CA ARG A 133 -14.46 16.07 -2.66
C ARG A 133 -15.19 16.77 -1.50
N GLY A 134 -15.02 18.08 -1.38
CA GLY A 134 -15.61 18.89 -0.32
C GLY A 134 -14.90 18.77 1.02
N GLN A 135 -13.75 18.10 1.07
CA GLN A 135 -12.94 17.91 2.28
C GLN A 135 -11.59 18.62 2.17
N ALA A 136 -10.92 18.79 3.30
CA ALA A 136 -9.55 19.28 3.34
C ALA A 136 -8.74 18.44 4.33
N TYR A 137 -7.53 18.05 3.92
CA TYR A 137 -6.66 17.17 4.67
C TYR A 137 -5.24 17.73 4.75
N PRO A 138 -4.65 17.80 5.94
CA PRO A 138 -3.21 17.96 6.08
C PRO A 138 -2.55 16.59 5.83
N ILE A 139 -1.66 16.52 4.86
CA ILE A 139 -0.83 15.35 4.58
C ILE A 139 0.33 15.36 5.57
N TRP A 140 0.14 14.67 6.69
CA TRP A 140 1.06 14.63 7.81
C TRP A 140 0.87 13.37 8.63
N ASN A 141 1.87 12.51 8.65
CA ASN A 141 1.80 11.22 9.35
C ASN A 141 1.81 11.41 10.85
N ILE A 142 0.82 10.83 11.53
CA ILE A 142 0.79 10.76 12.99
C ILE A 142 0.17 9.45 13.45
N ASP A 143 0.49 9.08 14.68
CA ASP A 143 -0.34 8.19 15.48
C ASP A 143 -1.45 9.05 16.10
N PRO A 144 -2.73 8.81 15.76
CA PRO A 144 -3.83 9.60 16.30
C PRO A 144 -3.84 9.55 17.84
N PRO A 145 -3.97 10.69 18.53
CA PRO A 145 -3.87 10.76 20.00
C PRO A 145 -5.04 10.11 20.74
N GLN A 146 -6.06 9.67 20.00
CA GLN A 146 -7.23 8.96 20.51
C GLN A 146 -7.56 7.84 19.52
N TYR A 147 -8.38 6.88 19.95
CA TYR A 147 -8.92 5.86 19.02
C TYR A 147 -9.49 6.53 17.79
N HIS A 148 -8.96 6.19 16.62
CA HIS A 148 -9.43 6.79 15.39
C HIS A 148 -10.86 6.31 15.06
N GLY A 149 -11.60 7.14 14.37
CA GLY A 149 -12.99 6.89 13.94
C GLY A 149 -13.29 7.71 12.69
N PRO A 150 -14.54 7.72 12.21
CA PRO A 150 -14.90 8.32 10.93
C PRO A 150 -14.58 9.81 10.76
N GLN A 151 -14.23 10.51 11.86
CA GLN A 151 -13.89 11.94 11.87
C GLN A 151 -12.39 12.21 12.04
N THR A 152 -11.57 11.17 12.12
CA THR A 152 -10.11 11.33 12.29
C THR A 152 -9.49 11.84 10.99
N VAL A 153 -8.79 12.95 11.04
CA VAL A 153 -8.27 13.64 9.85
C VAL A 153 -6.88 13.13 9.48
N ASN A 154 -5.97 13.09 10.45
CA ASN A 154 -4.58 12.67 10.24
C ASN A 154 -4.39 11.23 10.66
N MET A 155 -3.72 10.45 9.82
CA MET A 155 -3.47 9.03 9.99
C MET A 155 -2.00 8.70 9.71
N TYR A 156 -1.68 7.43 9.64
CA TYR A 156 -0.32 6.91 9.62
C TYR A 156 0.37 6.99 8.24
N VAL A 157 -0.40 6.87 7.13
CA VAL A 157 0.13 6.84 5.76
C VAL A 157 -0.50 7.92 4.91
N SER A 158 0.08 9.11 4.93
CA SER A 158 -0.41 10.26 4.16
C SER A 158 0.32 10.38 2.83
N ILE A 159 -0.44 10.40 1.72
CA ILE A 159 0.12 10.42 0.36
C ILE A 159 -0.42 11.65 -0.39
N PRO A 160 0.44 12.59 -0.82
CA PRO A 160 0.03 13.82 -1.50
C PRO A 160 -0.29 13.60 -2.98
N PHE A 161 -1.06 12.56 -3.26
CA PHE A 161 -1.55 12.19 -4.59
C PHE A 161 -3.06 12.06 -4.58
N TYR A 162 -3.73 12.61 -5.59
CA TYR A 162 -5.12 12.35 -5.83
C TYR A 162 -5.40 12.00 -7.30
N LEU A 163 -6.43 11.20 -7.50
CA LEU A 163 -7.04 10.88 -8.78
C LEU A 163 -8.36 11.65 -8.89
N GLY A 164 -8.47 12.55 -9.88
CA GLY A 164 -9.70 13.20 -10.27
C GLY A 164 -10.43 12.33 -11.30
N PHE A 165 -11.69 11.98 -11.01
CA PHE A 165 -12.54 11.15 -11.86
C PHE A 165 -13.75 11.95 -12.34
N HIS A 166 -13.94 12.05 -13.64
CA HIS A 166 -15.03 12.78 -14.29
C HIS A 166 -16.20 11.82 -14.55
N VAL A 167 -17.27 11.97 -13.75
CA VAL A 167 -18.46 11.11 -13.80
C VAL A 167 -19.13 11.14 -15.18
N ASP A 168 -19.16 12.31 -15.85
CA ASP A 168 -19.87 12.51 -17.12
C ASP A 168 -19.33 11.66 -18.29
N ASP A 169 -18.02 11.39 -18.31
CA ASP A 169 -17.36 10.69 -19.42
C ASP A 169 -16.44 9.53 -18.98
N GLY A 170 -16.37 9.28 -17.66
CA GLY A 170 -15.57 8.21 -17.10
C GLY A 170 -14.05 8.39 -17.26
N ARG A 171 -13.58 9.61 -17.57
CA ARG A 171 -12.15 9.92 -17.65
C ARG A 171 -11.56 10.19 -16.28
N ALA A 172 -10.27 9.90 -16.16
CA ALA A 172 -9.50 10.18 -14.96
C ALA A 172 -8.21 10.93 -15.30
N SER A 173 -7.75 11.71 -14.35
CA SER A 173 -6.42 12.33 -14.34
C SER A 173 -5.85 12.31 -12.93
N GLY A 174 -4.54 12.47 -12.76
CA GLY A 174 -3.92 12.45 -11.44
C GLY A 174 -3.02 13.66 -11.18
N VAL A 175 -2.85 14.01 -9.91
CA VAL A 175 -1.90 15.02 -9.46
C VAL A 175 -1.14 14.50 -8.24
N LEU A 176 0.18 14.55 -8.28
CA LEU A 176 1.08 14.27 -7.17
C LEU A 176 1.84 15.55 -6.79
N ILE A 177 1.84 15.91 -5.53
CA ILE A 177 2.73 16.93 -4.98
C ILE A 177 3.95 16.24 -4.39
N ASP A 178 5.11 16.42 -5.01
CA ASP A 178 6.35 15.82 -4.55
C ASP A 178 6.93 16.63 -3.39
N HIS A 179 6.41 16.33 -2.19
CA HIS A 179 6.80 16.99 -0.96
C HIS A 179 6.61 16.02 0.23
N THR A 180 7.60 15.93 1.10
CA THR A 180 7.61 15.00 2.24
C THR A 180 7.42 15.69 3.60
N GLY A 181 7.21 17.01 3.60
CA GLY A 181 6.69 17.75 4.74
C GLY A 181 5.17 17.91 4.66
N LEU A 182 4.64 18.84 5.44
CA LEU A 182 3.21 19.15 5.44
C LEU A 182 2.73 19.67 4.08
N VAL A 183 1.73 19.01 3.52
CA VAL A 183 0.95 19.49 2.37
C VAL A 183 -0.50 19.66 2.80
N GLU A 184 -1.01 20.87 2.73
CA GLU A 184 -2.44 21.15 2.93
C GLU A 184 -3.18 20.91 1.62
N MET A 185 -4.03 19.88 1.57
CA MET A 185 -4.84 19.54 0.39
C MET A 185 -6.30 19.89 0.65
N ASP A 186 -6.81 20.93 0.00
CA ASP A 186 -8.21 21.34 0.02
C ASP A 186 -8.90 20.93 -1.28
N MET A 187 -9.78 19.95 -1.20
CA MET A 187 -10.45 19.34 -2.33
C MET A 187 -11.86 19.93 -2.54
N GLY A 188 -11.97 21.24 -2.48
CA GLY A 188 -13.26 21.93 -2.68
C GLY A 188 -13.99 22.28 -1.39
N LYS A 189 -13.37 22.17 -0.22
CA LYS A 189 -13.96 22.54 1.07
C LYS A 189 -14.12 24.05 1.24
N SER A 190 -13.05 24.79 0.95
CA SER A 190 -13.05 26.26 1.06
C SER A 190 -13.67 26.92 -0.17
N ASN A 191 -13.57 26.28 -1.33
CA ASN A 191 -14.14 26.72 -2.61
C ASN A 191 -14.56 25.51 -3.43
N GLU A 192 -15.86 25.28 -3.57
CA GLU A 192 -16.43 24.09 -4.27
C GLU A 192 -15.93 23.91 -5.72
N ALA A 193 -15.48 25.00 -6.35
CA ALA A 193 -15.01 25.01 -7.73
C ALA A 193 -13.48 24.85 -7.86
N GLU A 194 -12.75 24.59 -6.75
CA GLU A 194 -11.29 24.59 -6.77
C GLU A 194 -10.71 23.52 -5.83
N ALA A 195 -9.78 22.71 -6.36
CA ALA A 195 -8.84 21.95 -5.55
C ALA A 195 -7.55 22.75 -5.35
N SER A 196 -7.02 22.81 -4.13
CA SER A 196 -5.76 23.49 -3.89
C SER A 196 -4.82 22.71 -3.00
N MET A 197 -3.53 22.76 -3.32
CA MET A 197 -2.44 22.12 -2.61
C MET A 197 -1.43 23.18 -2.17
N THR A 198 -1.14 23.26 -0.87
CA THR A 198 -0.24 24.25 -0.29
C THR A 198 0.90 23.56 0.43
N VAL A 199 2.13 23.95 0.11
CA VAL A 199 3.36 23.47 0.78
C VAL A 199 4.06 24.63 1.46
N GLN A 200 4.72 24.37 2.58
CA GLN A 200 5.61 25.34 3.20
C GLN A 200 6.96 25.38 2.48
N GLY A 201 7.58 26.57 2.40
CA GLY A 201 8.88 26.78 1.76
C GLY A 201 8.78 27.50 0.42
N ASP A 202 9.87 27.46 -0.33
CA ASP A 202 10.09 28.24 -1.54
C ASP A 202 9.98 27.40 -2.83
N THR A 203 9.72 26.10 -2.69
CA THR A 203 9.62 25.16 -3.82
C THR A 203 8.34 24.34 -3.73
N LEU A 204 7.64 24.21 -4.87
CA LEU A 204 6.54 23.27 -5.05
C LEU A 204 6.79 22.50 -6.35
N VAL A 205 6.75 21.17 -6.26
CA VAL A 205 6.88 20.28 -7.42
C VAL A 205 5.58 19.50 -7.57
N ALA A 206 4.97 19.58 -8.74
CA ALA A 206 3.75 18.84 -9.08
C ALA A 206 3.96 17.98 -10.32
N TYR A 207 3.47 16.75 -10.26
CA TYR A 207 3.34 15.85 -11.40
C TYR A 207 1.87 15.69 -11.77
N PHE A 208 1.59 15.75 -13.05
CA PHE A 208 0.26 15.59 -13.62
C PHE A 208 0.25 14.35 -14.52
N PHE A 209 -0.75 13.50 -14.32
CA PHE A 209 -0.95 12.25 -15.04
C PHE A 209 -2.18 12.35 -15.93
N ALA A 210 -2.00 12.15 -17.23
CA ALA A 210 -3.05 12.44 -18.22
C ALA A 210 -4.20 11.41 -18.24
N GLY A 211 -3.97 10.20 -17.76
CA GLY A 211 -4.94 9.12 -17.85
C GLY A 211 -5.00 8.53 -19.28
N PRO A 212 -6.17 8.31 -19.89
CA PRO A 212 -7.50 8.83 -19.53
C PRO A 212 -8.35 7.93 -18.60
N THR A 213 -7.91 6.74 -18.26
CA THR A 213 -8.64 5.85 -17.36
C THR A 213 -8.01 5.79 -15.97
N PRO A 214 -8.75 5.37 -14.92
CA PRO A 214 -8.13 5.12 -13.61
C PRO A 214 -6.92 4.17 -13.69
N ALA A 215 -7.00 3.13 -14.52
CA ALA A 215 -5.90 2.18 -14.73
C ALA A 215 -4.67 2.86 -15.38
N ASP A 216 -4.86 3.75 -16.36
CA ASP A 216 -3.77 4.51 -16.98
C ASP A 216 -3.11 5.47 -15.99
N VAL A 217 -3.91 6.16 -15.17
CA VAL A 217 -3.38 7.04 -14.12
C VAL A 217 -2.54 6.24 -13.12
N MET A 218 -3.05 5.08 -12.66
CA MET A 218 -2.31 4.23 -11.73
C MET A 218 -1.02 3.68 -12.34
N ARG A 219 -1.04 3.28 -13.60
CA ARG A 219 0.15 2.85 -14.34
C ARG A 219 1.19 3.98 -14.41
N GLN A 220 0.78 5.17 -14.86
CA GLN A 220 1.64 6.35 -14.99
C GLN A 220 2.22 6.79 -13.62
N TYR A 221 1.38 6.84 -12.60
CA TYR A 221 1.78 7.20 -11.25
C TYR A 221 2.79 6.20 -10.65
N THR A 222 2.53 4.90 -10.80
CA THR A 222 3.42 3.87 -10.26
C THR A 222 4.68 3.67 -11.12
N ASP A 223 4.67 4.01 -12.40
CA ASP A 223 5.88 4.12 -13.21
C ASP A 223 6.83 5.20 -12.65
N LEU A 224 6.29 6.31 -12.16
CA LEU A 224 7.06 7.39 -11.57
C LEU A 224 7.53 7.06 -10.14
N THR A 225 6.62 6.60 -9.28
CA THR A 225 6.90 6.40 -7.84
C THR A 225 7.45 5.03 -7.50
N GLY A 226 7.48 4.13 -8.47
CA GLY A 226 7.88 2.72 -8.32
C GLY A 226 6.71 1.81 -7.94
N ARG A 227 6.78 0.56 -8.35
CA ARG A 227 5.82 -0.49 -8.06
C ARG A 227 6.27 -1.33 -6.87
N MET A 228 5.32 -2.00 -6.22
CA MET A 228 5.67 -2.98 -5.20
C MET A 228 6.40 -4.16 -5.84
N PRO A 229 7.44 -4.74 -5.22
CA PRO A 229 7.99 -6.01 -5.65
C PRO A 229 6.99 -7.14 -5.39
N LEU A 230 7.04 -8.21 -6.17
CA LEU A 230 6.24 -9.40 -5.88
C LEU A 230 6.69 -10.01 -4.54
N PRO A 231 5.81 -10.09 -3.52
CA PRO A 231 6.20 -10.53 -2.19
C PRO A 231 6.36 -12.04 -2.11
N PRO A 232 6.93 -12.58 -1.00
CA PRO A 232 6.88 -14.01 -0.73
C PRO A 232 5.42 -14.51 -0.68
N SER A 233 5.14 -15.67 -1.26
CA SER A 233 3.76 -16.19 -1.36
C SER A 233 3.08 -16.43 -0.02
N TRP A 234 3.84 -16.79 1.04
CA TRP A 234 3.32 -16.96 2.38
C TRP A 234 2.72 -15.68 2.97
N THR A 235 3.20 -14.50 2.55
CA THR A 235 2.71 -13.21 3.07
C THR A 235 1.29 -12.89 2.64
N ILE A 236 0.78 -13.62 1.64
CA ILE A 236 -0.59 -13.48 1.13
C ILE A 236 -1.59 -14.30 1.96
N GLY A 237 -1.16 -15.31 2.73
CA GLY A 237 -2.04 -16.12 3.56
C GLY A 237 -2.59 -15.38 4.79
N TYR A 238 -3.16 -16.13 5.74
CA TYR A 238 -3.65 -15.60 7.00
C TYR A 238 -2.52 -15.55 8.04
N HIS A 239 -2.43 -14.45 8.77
CA HIS A 239 -1.45 -14.22 9.84
C HIS A 239 -2.14 -14.02 11.18
N GLN A 240 -1.51 -14.54 12.24
CA GLN A 240 -1.98 -14.39 13.62
C GLN A 240 -1.01 -13.54 14.43
N SER A 241 -1.52 -12.52 15.08
CA SER A 241 -0.78 -11.55 15.90
C SER A 241 -1.56 -11.17 17.15
N ARG A 242 -0.84 -10.70 18.15
CA ARG A 242 -1.40 -9.97 19.28
C ARG A 242 -0.28 -9.19 20.01
N TRP A 243 -0.59 -8.15 20.68
CA TRP A 243 0.22 -7.53 21.72
C TRP A 243 -0.19 -8.10 23.09
N SER A 244 0.58 -9.12 23.63
CA SER A 244 1.67 -9.88 23.01
C SER A 244 1.47 -11.37 23.25
N TYR A 245 2.16 -12.20 22.44
CA TYR A 245 2.54 -13.55 22.83
C TYR A 245 3.87 -13.41 23.55
N ASP A 246 3.87 -13.49 24.89
CA ASP A 246 4.94 -13.02 25.77
C ASP A 246 6.02 -14.06 26.08
N SER A 247 5.88 -15.29 25.59
CA SER A 247 6.83 -16.36 25.84
C SER A 247 6.91 -17.38 24.71
N GLN A 248 8.08 -18.01 24.59
CA GLN A 248 8.32 -19.13 23.67
C GLN A 248 7.26 -20.22 23.81
N GLN A 249 6.88 -20.57 25.04
CA GLN A 249 5.86 -21.59 25.32
C GLN A 249 4.50 -21.22 24.75
N GLN A 250 4.08 -19.93 24.91
CA GLN A 250 2.79 -19.46 24.40
C GLN A 250 2.76 -19.50 22.86
N VAL A 251 3.84 -19.11 22.21
CA VAL A 251 3.99 -19.16 20.73
C VAL A 251 3.86 -20.61 20.23
N GLN A 252 4.56 -21.56 20.86
CA GLN A 252 4.49 -22.98 20.49
C GLN A 252 3.09 -23.55 20.71
N GLN A 253 2.41 -23.21 21.84
CA GLN A 253 1.03 -23.63 22.11
C GLN A 253 0.05 -23.04 21.07
N LEU A 254 0.22 -21.78 20.68
CA LEU A 254 -0.59 -21.14 19.63
C LEU A 254 -0.44 -21.90 18.29
N ALA A 255 0.79 -22.17 17.88
CA ALA A 255 1.09 -22.91 16.66
C ALA A 255 0.44 -24.29 16.66
N GLY A 256 0.58 -25.03 17.78
CA GLY A 256 -0.07 -26.33 17.97
C GLY A 256 -1.59 -26.26 17.84
N LYS A 257 -2.24 -25.29 18.50
CA LYS A 257 -3.70 -25.11 18.44
C LYS A 257 -4.19 -24.76 17.01
N LEU A 258 -3.48 -23.89 16.26
CA LEU A 258 -3.83 -23.55 14.87
C LEU A 258 -3.87 -24.83 14.00
N ARG A 259 -2.85 -25.69 14.09
CA ARG A 259 -2.80 -26.95 13.32
C ARG A 259 -3.81 -27.97 13.80
N GLU A 260 -3.94 -28.19 15.13
CA GLU A 260 -4.90 -29.14 15.72
C GLU A 260 -6.34 -28.79 15.34
N ARG A 261 -6.70 -27.51 15.34
CA ARG A 261 -8.05 -27.02 15.00
C ARG A 261 -8.27 -26.77 13.50
N ASN A 262 -7.27 -27.11 12.67
CA ASN A 262 -7.32 -26.92 11.22
C ASN A 262 -7.60 -25.48 10.78
N HIS A 263 -7.05 -24.48 11.48
CA HIS A 263 -7.05 -23.11 11.01
C HIS A 263 -5.84 -22.86 10.12
N PRO A 264 -6.01 -22.62 8.81
CA PRO A 264 -4.90 -22.26 7.94
C PRO A 264 -4.23 -20.97 8.44
N CYS A 265 -2.90 -20.98 8.53
CA CYS A 265 -2.14 -19.82 8.98
C CYS A 265 -0.68 -19.92 8.52
N GLU A 266 -0.15 -18.81 8.01
CA GLU A 266 1.23 -18.73 7.51
C GLU A 266 2.20 -18.27 8.57
N ALA A 267 1.83 -17.23 9.36
CA ALA A 267 2.78 -16.57 10.22
C ALA A 267 2.21 -16.23 11.59
N ILE A 268 3.09 -16.33 12.60
CA ILE A 268 2.87 -15.81 13.94
C ILE A 268 3.73 -14.54 14.09
N TRP A 269 3.17 -13.52 14.72
CA TRP A 269 3.82 -12.24 14.92
C TRP A 269 4.13 -11.99 16.38
N LEU A 270 5.33 -11.48 16.64
CA LEU A 270 5.75 -11.05 17.97
C LEU A 270 5.79 -9.54 18.06
N ASP A 271 4.99 -9.00 18.98
CA ASP A 271 4.98 -7.61 19.41
C ASP A 271 6.10 -7.36 20.44
N ILE A 272 6.23 -6.17 20.98
CA ILE A 272 7.40 -5.63 21.70
C ILE A 272 7.93 -6.49 22.86
N ASP A 273 7.12 -7.35 23.49
CA ASP A 273 7.47 -8.09 24.72
C ASP A 273 8.48 -9.23 24.50
N TYR A 274 8.76 -9.61 23.23
CA TYR A 274 9.85 -10.56 22.95
C TYR A 274 11.23 -9.94 23.21
N MET A 275 11.33 -8.60 23.23
CA MET A 275 12.58 -7.87 23.40
C MET A 275 13.05 -7.81 24.85
N ASN A 276 14.33 -7.73 25.07
CA ASN A 276 14.92 -7.50 26.39
C ASN A 276 14.73 -6.04 26.84
N GLY A 277 13.67 -5.81 27.62
CA GLY A 277 13.30 -4.47 28.10
C GLY A 277 13.07 -3.49 26.95
N PHE A 278 12.36 -3.94 25.92
CA PHE A 278 12.00 -3.20 24.70
C PHE A 278 13.21 -2.64 23.91
N ARG A 279 14.38 -3.28 24.01
CA ARG A 279 15.54 -2.94 23.15
C ARG A 279 15.43 -3.66 21.83
N ASN A 280 15.38 -2.93 20.75
CA ASN A 280 15.38 -3.46 19.40
C ASN A 280 16.52 -4.48 19.18
N PHE A 281 16.30 -5.47 18.32
CA PHE A 281 17.30 -6.49 17.94
C PHE A 281 17.78 -7.36 19.11
N THR A 282 16.97 -7.51 20.17
CA THR A 282 17.29 -8.36 21.31
C THR A 282 16.15 -9.31 21.61
N TRP A 283 16.46 -10.45 22.21
CA TRP A 283 15.49 -11.36 22.80
C TRP A 283 15.49 -11.22 24.32
N ASN A 284 14.31 -11.36 24.92
CA ASN A 284 14.17 -11.51 26.37
C ASN A 284 14.60 -12.94 26.77
N PRO A 285 15.77 -13.12 27.41
CA PRO A 285 16.33 -14.44 27.66
C PRO A 285 15.53 -15.27 28.68
N GLU A 286 14.67 -14.61 29.48
CA GLU A 286 13.83 -15.30 30.46
C GLU A 286 12.58 -15.90 29.80
N ALA A 287 12.01 -15.19 28.84
CA ALA A 287 10.78 -15.60 28.15
C ALA A 287 11.04 -16.40 26.86
N PHE A 288 12.15 -16.12 26.18
CA PHE A 288 12.59 -16.76 24.93
C PHE A 288 14.02 -17.26 25.10
N SER A 289 14.16 -18.37 25.83
CA SER A 289 15.47 -18.92 26.22
C SER A 289 16.23 -19.59 25.07
N ASP A 290 15.52 -20.07 24.04
CA ASP A 290 16.10 -20.64 22.82
C ASP A 290 15.25 -20.26 21.60
N PRO A 291 15.35 -19.00 21.14
CA PRO A 291 14.56 -18.55 20.00
C PRO A 291 14.90 -19.29 18.70
N LYS A 292 16.16 -19.75 18.53
CA LYS A 292 16.56 -20.52 17.35
C LYS A 292 15.80 -21.84 17.26
N GLN A 293 15.75 -22.63 18.36
CA GLN A 293 15.03 -23.88 18.39
C GLN A 293 13.51 -23.67 18.21
N MET A 294 12.95 -22.62 18.82
CA MET A 294 11.55 -22.27 18.62
C MET A 294 11.22 -22.00 17.15
N LEU A 295 12.09 -21.24 16.46
CA LEU A 295 11.91 -20.91 15.04
C LEU A 295 12.04 -22.15 14.15
N ASP A 296 13.01 -23.04 14.43
CA ASP A 296 13.17 -24.30 13.70
C ASP A 296 11.91 -25.19 13.87
N ASP A 297 11.33 -25.25 15.08
CA ASP A 297 10.10 -25.99 15.37
C ASP A 297 8.87 -25.38 14.66
N LEU A 298 8.79 -24.05 14.55
CA LEU A 298 7.73 -23.35 13.81
C LEU A 298 7.85 -23.61 12.30
N HIS A 299 9.05 -23.50 11.75
CA HIS A 299 9.31 -23.77 10.33
C HIS A 299 8.96 -25.22 9.97
N ALA A 300 9.29 -26.17 10.85
CA ALA A 300 8.94 -27.59 10.64
C ALA A 300 7.42 -27.83 10.59
N GLN A 301 6.62 -26.94 11.19
CA GLN A 301 5.16 -26.95 11.13
C GLN A 301 4.58 -26.06 10.02
N GLY A 302 5.43 -25.43 9.19
CA GLY A 302 5.05 -24.54 8.10
C GLY A 302 4.59 -23.16 8.57
N PHE A 303 5.10 -22.67 9.71
CA PHE A 303 4.90 -21.28 10.15
C PHE A 303 6.12 -20.43 9.86
N HIS A 304 5.89 -19.20 9.52
CA HIS A 304 6.85 -18.10 9.51
C HIS A 304 6.73 -17.26 10.77
N LEU A 305 7.80 -16.56 11.14
CA LEU A 305 7.79 -15.62 12.25
C LEU A 305 8.14 -14.20 11.79
N VAL A 306 7.35 -13.23 12.23
CA VAL A 306 7.57 -11.79 12.00
C VAL A 306 7.76 -11.11 13.35
N THR A 307 8.77 -10.23 13.46
CA THR A 307 9.05 -9.46 14.69
C THR A 307 8.90 -7.97 14.46
N ILE A 308 8.36 -7.28 15.50
CA ILE A 308 8.28 -5.81 15.52
C ILE A 308 9.65 -5.19 15.79
N ILE A 309 9.94 -4.08 15.14
CA ILE A 309 11.08 -3.19 15.40
C ILE A 309 10.61 -1.74 15.26
N ASP A 310 10.78 -0.97 16.34
CA ASP A 310 10.45 0.45 16.40
C ASP A 310 11.68 1.33 16.09
N PRO A 311 11.52 2.64 15.73
CA PRO A 311 12.65 3.52 15.51
C PRO A 311 13.34 3.96 16.80
N GLY A 312 12.64 3.92 17.93
CA GLY A 312 13.13 4.40 19.23
C GLY A 312 14.24 3.52 19.81
N THR A 313 15.48 3.98 19.73
CA THR A 313 16.65 3.30 20.32
C THR A 313 16.81 3.72 21.78
N LYS A 314 16.67 2.77 22.72
CA LYS A 314 16.80 3.02 24.16
C LYS A 314 18.12 3.70 24.49
N VAL A 315 18.06 4.81 25.23
CA VAL A 315 19.25 5.48 25.80
C VAL A 315 19.79 4.66 26.95
N ASP A 316 20.81 3.86 26.68
CA ASP A 316 21.44 2.95 27.63
C ASP A 316 22.89 2.66 27.20
N GLU A 317 23.85 3.07 28.04
CA GLU A 317 25.29 2.91 27.77
C GLU A 317 25.74 1.43 27.69
N ASN A 318 24.95 0.49 28.20
CA ASN A 318 25.19 -0.96 28.07
C ASN A 318 24.58 -1.56 26.80
N TYR A 319 23.76 -0.81 26.07
CA TYR A 319 23.11 -1.27 24.85
C TYR A 319 23.97 -0.95 23.61
N SER A 320 24.41 -2.00 22.93
CA SER A 320 25.39 -1.89 21.82
C SER A 320 24.90 -1.00 20.68
N VAL A 321 23.60 -1.06 20.33
CA VAL A 321 23.03 -0.24 19.25
C VAL A 321 23.06 1.24 19.60
N TYR A 322 22.74 1.61 20.85
CA TYR A 322 22.85 2.99 21.31
C TYR A 322 24.30 3.49 21.29
N ARG A 323 25.24 2.68 21.80
CA ARG A 323 26.66 3.06 21.79
C ARG A 323 27.19 3.29 20.38
N GLN A 324 26.90 2.37 19.44
CA GLN A 324 27.31 2.52 18.04
C GLN A 324 26.73 3.78 17.43
N GLY A 325 25.42 4.03 17.64
CA GLY A 325 24.76 5.22 17.15
C GLY A 325 25.34 6.53 17.70
N MET A 326 25.76 6.54 18.98
CA MET A 326 26.44 7.70 19.59
C MET A 326 27.88 7.86 19.08
N GLU A 327 28.65 6.77 18.96
CA GLU A 327 30.04 6.78 18.49
C GLU A 327 30.17 7.32 17.08
N HIS A 328 29.23 6.97 16.21
CA HIS A 328 29.24 7.33 14.80
C HIS A 328 28.31 8.50 14.44
N ASP A 329 27.69 9.13 15.42
CA ASP A 329 26.76 10.27 15.24
C ASP A 329 25.57 9.92 14.29
N TYR A 330 24.91 8.81 14.56
CA TYR A 330 23.82 8.30 13.73
C TYR A 330 22.42 8.77 14.15
N PHE A 331 22.28 9.44 15.29
CA PHE A 331 20.99 9.90 15.79
C PHE A 331 20.68 11.34 15.39
N CYS A 332 19.40 11.63 15.27
CA CYS A 332 18.87 12.95 15.01
C CYS A 332 19.26 13.96 16.10
N ARG A 333 19.55 15.21 15.72
CA ARG A 333 19.94 16.29 16.60
C ARG A 333 19.14 17.56 16.32
N HIS A 334 19.00 18.39 17.34
CA HIS A 334 18.56 19.77 17.19
C HIS A 334 19.64 20.66 16.52
N ARG A 335 19.25 21.85 16.08
CA ARG A 335 20.17 22.82 15.43
C ARG A 335 21.38 23.22 16.30
N ASP A 336 21.24 23.20 17.62
CA ASP A 336 22.31 23.49 18.57
C ASP A 336 23.25 22.29 18.83
N GLY A 337 22.97 21.17 18.22
CA GLY A 337 23.74 19.92 18.36
C GLY A 337 23.27 19.03 19.51
N GLU A 338 22.25 19.43 20.29
CA GLU A 338 21.66 18.57 21.30
C GLU A 338 21.02 17.33 20.66
N LEU A 339 21.21 16.15 21.27
CA LEU A 339 20.60 14.91 20.85
C LEU A 339 19.08 15.01 20.97
N PHE A 340 18.33 14.77 19.88
CA PHE A 340 16.88 14.65 19.97
C PHE A 340 16.50 13.41 20.78
N GLN A 341 15.60 13.56 21.74
CA GLN A 341 15.15 12.49 22.61
C GLN A 341 13.64 12.57 22.85
N GLY A 342 13.00 11.39 22.80
CA GLY A 342 11.60 11.21 23.14
C GLY A 342 11.38 9.93 23.95
N ASN A 343 10.23 9.81 24.59
CA ASN A 343 9.81 8.58 25.24
C ASN A 343 8.98 7.71 24.29
N VAL A 344 9.32 6.43 24.28
CA VAL A 344 8.51 5.34 23.68
C VAL A 344 8.50 4.18 24.70
N TRP A 345 8.24 2.97 24.28
CA TRP A 345 8.11 1.78 25.15
C TRP A 345 9.32 1.54 26.07
N PRO A 346 10.58 1.62 25.61
CA PRO A 346 11.73 1.43 26.50
C PRO A 346 12.01 2.64 27.44
N GLY A 347 11.16 3.67 27.39
CA GLY A 347 11.36 4.95 28.09
C GLY A 347 12.11 5.95 27.21
N ARG A 348 13.21 6.52 27.71
CA ARG A 348 14.02 7.52 26.99
C ARG A 348 14.73 6.89 25.78
N CYS A 349 14.47 7.43 24.59
CA CYS A 349 15.02 6.96 23.31
C CYS A 349 15.70 8.08 22.52
N ALA A 350 16.69 7.67 21.70
CA ALA A 350 17.23 8.43 20.58
C ALA A 350 16.70 7.83 19.27
N PHE A 351 16.69 8.62 18.19
CA PHE A 351 16.07 8.24 16.91
C PHE A 351 17.10 8.34 15.78
N PRO A 352 17.30 7.28 14.97
CA PRO A 352 18.23 7.30 13.83
C PRO A 352 17.83 8.33 12.78
N ASP A 353 18.82 8.97 12.17
CA ASP A 353 18.61 9.88 11.03
C ASP A 353 18.59 9.11 9.71
N TYR A 354 17.45 8.49 9.38
CA TYR A 354 17.30 7.68 8.16
C TYR A 354 17.44 8.45 6.85
N SER A 355 17.59 9.77 6.88
CA SER A 355 17.90 10.55 5.68
C SER A 355 19.30 10.21 5.12
N ARG A 356 20.20 9.67 5.93
CA ARG A 356 21.58 9.29 5.55
C ARG A 356 21.69 7.83 5.13
N SER A 357 22.30 7.58 3.97
CA SER A 357 22.45 6.24 3.39
C SER A 357 23.30 5.29 4.26
N GLU A 358 24.34 5.81 4.91
CA GLU A 358 25.16 5.01 5.83
C GLU A 358 24.36 4.55 7.05
N ILE A 359 23.45 5.39 7.58
CA ILE A 359 22.59 5.04 8.71
C ILE A 359 21.56 3.99 8.30
N ARG A 360 20.96 4.10 7.11
CA ARG A 360 20.10 3.05 6.56
C ARG A 360 20.88 1.73 6.40
N THR A 361 22.13 1.81 5.97
CA THR A 361 23.00 0.61 5.86
C THR A 361 23.30 0.01 7.23
N TRP A 362 23.68 0.83 8.21
CA TRP A 362 23.91 0.39 9.59
C TRP A 362 22.65 -0.27 10.18
N TRP A 363 21.50 0.41 10.12
CA TRP A 363 20.24 -0.11 10.63
C TRP A 363 19.86 -1.44 9.99
N GLY A 364 19.95 -1.54 8.67
CA GLY A 364 19.69 -2.76 7.93
C GLY A 364 20.63 -3.92 8.29
N ASN A 365 21.84 -3.65 8.73
CA ASN A 365 22.78 -4.68 9.17
C ASN A 365 22.48 -5.23 10.58
N LEU A 366 21.74 -4.46 11.42
CA LEU A 366 21.34 -4.92 12.75
C LEU A 366 20.36 -6.09 12.72
N TYR A 367 19.65 -6.32 11.62
CA TYR A 367 18.74 -7.46 11.44
C TYR A 367 19.47 -8.81 11.32
N LYS A 368 20.81 -8.83 11.18
CA LYS A 368 21.59 -10.04 10.92
C LYS A 368 21.29 -11.15 11.92
N ASP A 369 21.37 -10.87 13.22
CA ASP A 369 21.20 -11.88 14.26
C ASP A 369 19.79 -12.47 14.29
N LEU A 370 18.76 -11.64 14.07
CA LEU A 370 17.36 -12.12 13.96
C LEU A 370 17.16 -13.04 12.75
N LEU A 371 17.74 -12.68 11.60
CA LEU A 371 17.68 -13.48 10.39
C LEU A 371 18.44 -14.80 10.51
N GLU A 372 19.62 -14.81 11.16
CA GLU A 372 20.42 -16.02 11.39
C GLU A 372 19.72 -17.00 12.34
N GLN A 373 18.88 -16.47 13.24
CA GLN A 373 18.04 -17.28 14.10
C GLN A 373 16.80 -17.85 13.41
N GLY A 374 16.39 -17.25 12.27
CA GLY A 374 15.28 -17.77 11.47
C GLY A 374 14.08 -16.85 11.36
N VAL A 375 14.13 -15.61 11.82
CA VAL A 375 13.03 -14.64 11.60
C VAL A 375 12.85 -14.39 10.09
N ASP A 376 11.61 -14.41 9.61
CA ASP A 376 11.27 -14.39 8.17
C ASP A 376 10.89 -13.01 7.66
N GLY A 377 10.25 -12.19 8.48
CA GLY A 377 9.77 -10.86 8.11
C GLY A 377 9.89 -9.85 9.25
N MET A 378 9.78 -8.58 8.90
CA MET A 378 9.93 -7.48 9.84
C MET A 378 8.70 -6.59 9.84
N TRP A 379 8.33 -6.10 11.02
CA TRP A 379 7.25 -5.16 11.23
C TRP A 379 7.84 -3.86 11.79
N ASN A 380 7.79 -2.79 10.99
CA ASN A 380 8.21 -1.45 11.41
C ASN A 380 6.99 -0.69 11.94
N ASP A 381 6.96 -0.49 13.25
CA ASP A 381 5.91 0.22 13.94
C ASP A 381 6.42 1.54 14.56
N MET A 382 5.52 2.39 15.05
CA MET A 382 5.81 3.66 15.73
C MET A 382 6.67 4.64 14.90
N ASN A 383 6.71 4.51 13.58
CA ASN A 383 7.69 5.17 12.70
C ASN A 383 7.17 6.41 11.96
N GLU A 384 6.16 7.10 12.48
CA GLU A 384 5.75 8.47 12.10
C GLU A 384 6.83 9.54 12.37
N PRO A 385 7.69 9.53 13.41
CA PRO A 385 7.76 8.67 14.59
C PRO A 385 6.80 9.10 15.71
N ALA A 386 6.06 8.13 16.27
CA ALA A 386 5.18 8.36 17.41
C ALA A 386 5.94 8.42 18.72
N LEU A 387 5.53 9.32 19.60
CA LEU A 387 6.12 9.55 20.92
C LEU A 387 5.05 9.60 21.99
N THR A 388 5.35 9.08 23.18
CA THR A 388 4.50 9.30 24.36
C THR A 388 4.83 10.59 25.07
N LYS A 389 6.08 11.10 24.90
CA LYS A 389 6.56 12.37 25.46
C LYS A 389 7.82 12.83 24.73
N ILE A 390 7.94 14.15 24.48
CA ILE A 390 9.17 14.80 24.04
C ILE A 390 10.01 15.17 25.25
N LEU A 391 11.31 14.90 25.18
CA LEU A 391 12.27 15.13 26.28
C LEU A 391 13.34 16.18 25.99
N SER A 392 13.45 16.63 24.73
CA SER A 392 14.42 17.64 24.29
C SER A 392 13.76 18.66 23.35
N GLY A 393 14.32 19.88 23.30
CA GLY A 393 13.78 20.99 22.52
C GLY A 393 12.60 21.71 23.22
N ASN A 394 12.19 22.83 22.66
CA ASN A 394 11.14 23.72 23.23
C ASN A 394 10.02 24.04 22.22
N GLU A 395 9.99 23.42 21.05
CA GLU A 395 9.00 23.72 20.03
C GLU A 395 7.61 23.13 20.40
N PRO A 396 6.54 23.91 20.30
CA PRO A 396 5.19 23.40 20.51
C PRO A 396 4.81 22.43 19.40
N GLN A 397 4.20 21.30 19.77
CA GLN A 397 3.67 20.32 18.81
C GLN A 397 2.32 20.82 18.26
N VAL A 398 2.25 20.97 16.96
CA VAL A 398 1.03 21.44 16.26
C VAL A 398 0.19 20.28 15.75
N HIS A 399 0.82 19.15 15.41
CA HIS A 399 0.18 18.03 14.72
C HIS A 399 0.48 16.67 15.38
N GLY A 400 0.17 16.54 16.68
CA GLY A 400 0.38 15.29 17.44
C GLY A 400 1.76 15.16 18.07
N LEU A 401 1.97 14.11 18.87
CA LEU A 401 3.23 13.83 19.54
C LEU A 401 4.17 13.06 18.59
N THR A 402 5.00 13.81 17.87
CA THR A 402 6.00 13.30 16.97
C THR A 402 7.33 14.07 17.11
N MET A 403 8.32 13.76 16.29
CA MET A 403 9.61 14.44 16.27
C MET A 403 9.45 15.95 16.04
N SER A 404 10.22 16.76 16.79
CA SER A 404 10.14 18.22 16.69
C SER A 404 10.52 18.73 15.30
N SER A 405 9.82 19.75 14.84
CA SER A 405 9.99 20.34 13.50
C SER A 405 11.38 20.91 13.21
N ASP A 406 12.11 21.32 14.27
CA ASP A 406 13.45 21.93 14.23
C ASP A 406 14.60 20.93 14.28
N VAL A 407 14.31 19.64 14.41
CA VAL A 407 15.32 18.57 14.33
C VAL A 407 15.94 18.55 12.94
N LEU A 408 17.24 18.30 12.88
CA LEU A 408 18.00 18.22 11.64
C LEU A 408 18.02 16.80 11.12
N ASN A 409 17.64 16.64 9.85
CA ASN A 409 17.91 15.47 9.03
C ASN A 409 19.07 15.83 8.09
N ARG A 410 20.22 15.15 8.27
CA ARG A 410 21.50 15.50 7.65
C ARG A 410 21.77 14.61 6.45
N ALA A 411 20.85 14.58 5.49
CA ALA A 411 20.99 13.75 4.28
C ALA A 411 22.40 13.83 3.68
N ASP A 412 22.77 12.81 2.91
CA ASP A 412 24.06 12.74 2.23
C ASP A 412 24.27 13.93 1.30
N ASP A 413 25.52 14.34 1.08
CA ASP A 413 25.87 15.53 0.27
C ASP A 413 25.37 15.47 -1.18
N ASP A 414 25.19 14.26 -1.73
CA ASP A 414 24.61 14.01 -3.05
C ASP A 414 23.06 13.97 -3.06
N GLN A 415 22.44 14.10 -1.88
CA GLN A 415 21.00 14.13 -1.69
C GLN A 415 20.58 15.55 -1.28
N PRO A 416 20.18 16.41 -2.23
CA PRO A 416 19.77 17.76 -1.89
C PRO A 416 18.50 17.73 -1.02
N THR A 417 18.56 18.35 0.12
CA THR A 417 17.55 18.35 1.14
C THR A 417 16.94 19.73 1.31
N GLY A 418 15.73 19.88 0.87
CA GLY A 418 14.95 21.09 1.05
C GLY A 418 15.47 22.34 0.31
N PRO A 419 14.76 23.48 0.42
CA PRO A 419 15.07 24.69 -0.34
C PRO A 419 16.40 25.35 0.03
N ASP A 420 16.99 25.02 1.17
CA ASP A 420 18.20 25.63 1.70
C ASP A 420 19.45 24.70 1.64
N GLY A 421 19.33 23.53 1.00
CA GLY A 421 20.40 22.50 0.98
C GLY A 421 20.53 21.74 2.31
N PRO A 422 21.45 20.71 2.36
CA PRO A 422 21.62 19.96 3.60
C PRO A 422 22.28 20.80 4.72
N PRO A 423 21.89 20.58 6.01
CA PRO A 423 20.83 19.69 6.48
C PRO A 423 19.44 20.27 6.37
N THR A 424 18.41 19.43 6.16
CA THR A 424 17.02 19.87 6.19
C THR A 424 16.39 19.78 7.55
N LEU A 425 15.35 20.58 7.80
CA LEU A 425 14.55 20.44 9.01
C LEU A 425 13.58 19.27 8.89
N HIS A 426 13.34 18.58 9.99
CA HIS A 426 12.42 17.44 10.04
C HIS A 426 11.05 17.76 9.47
N LYS A 427 10.55 18.97 9.65
CA LYS A 427 9.26 19.40 9.07
C LYS A 427 9.15 19.25 7.53
N PHE A 428 10.28 19.13 6.82
CA PHE A 428 10.33 18.90 5.38
C PHE A 428 10.63 17.43 5.01
N PHE A 429 11.01 16.61 6.00
CA PHE A 429 11.35 15.19 5.83
C PHE A 429 10.34 14.26 6.51
N HIS A 430 9.47 14.78 7.35
CA HIS A 430 8.63 14.05 8.30
C HIS A 430 7.91 12.84 7.69
N ASN A 431 7.15 13.02 6.61
CA ASN A 431 6.39 11.93 5.99
C ASN A 431 7.28 10.87 5.33
N ALA A 432 8.55 11.17 5.06
CA ALA A 432 9.52 10.22 4.54
C ALA A 432 10.20 9.40 5.63
N TYR A 433 10.16 9.81 6.90
CA TYR A 433 10.90 9.16 7.97
C TYR A 433 10.57 7.67 8.10
N GLY A 434 9.28 7.33 8.18
CA GLY A 434 8.82 5.94 8.24
C GLY A 434 9.16 5.15 6.98
N MET A 435 8.99 5.75 5.81
CA MET A 435 9.36 5.12 4.54
C MET A 435 10.87 4.83 4.45
N GLU A 436 11.74 5.74 4.89
CA GLU A 436 13.19 5.54 4.87
C GLU A 436 13.66 4.53 5.91
N MET A 437 12.94 4.37 7.04
CA MET A 437 13.13 3.23 7.94
C MET A 437 12.74 1.91 7.27
N ALA A 438 11.57 1.85 6.61
CA ALA A 438 11.14 0.68 5.87
C ALA A 438 12.13 0.32 4.74
N ARG A 439 12.66 1.32 4.04
CA ARG A 439 13.76 1.15 3.07
C ARG A 439 15.01 0.57 3.70
N ALA A 440 15.45 1.11 4.85
CA ALA A 440 16.63 0.60 5.56
C ALA A 440 16.46 -0.88 5.93
N THR A 441 15.26 -1.26 6.37
CA THR A 441 14.87 -2.64 6.68
C THR A 441 14.91 -3.51 5.43
N HIS A 442 14.16 -3.12 4.38
CA HIS A 442 14.05 -3.86 3.11
C HIS A 442 15.42 -4.09 2.45
N ASP A 443 16.23 -3.02 2.31
CA ASP A 443 17.55 -3.09 1.69
C ASP A 443 18.53 -3.91 2.54
N GLY A 444 18.36 -3.88 3.88
CA GLY A 444 19.08 -4.73 4.82
C GLY A 444 18.76 -6.20 4.62
N LEU A 445 17.49 -6.56 4.53
CA LEU A 445 17.05 -7.94 4.29
C LEU A 445 17.58 -8.47 2.95
N LEU A 446 17.52 -7.67 1.89
CA LEU A 446 18.09 -8.03 0.58
C LEU A 446 19.61 -8.24 0.63
N ARG A 447 20.35 -7.41 1.37
CA ARG A 447 21.79 -7.57 1.53
C ARG A 447 22.16 -8.84 2.28
N LEU A 448 21.40 -9.14 3.34
CA LEU A 448 21.67 -10.27 4.23
C LEU A 448 21.17 -11.61 3.65
N ARG A 449 20.12 -11.58 2.83
CA ARG A 449 19.54 -12.75 2.12
C ARG A 449 19.27 -12.41 0.65
N PRO A 450 20.32 -12.32 -0.20
CA PRO A 450 20.23 -11.73 -1.54
C PRO A 450 19.37 -12.53 -2.53
N ASP A 451 19.13 -13.82 -2.25
CA ASP A 451 18.31 -14.66 -3.12
C ASP A 451 16.85 -14.72 -2.69
N SER A 452 16.51 -14.22 -1.49
CA SER A 452 15.16 -14.30 -0.92
C SER A 452 14.39 -13.00 -1.11
N ARG A 453 13.06 -13.11 -1.26
CA ARG A 453 12.18 -11.94 -1.27
C ARG A 453 12.03 -11.40 0.15
N PRO A 454 12.32 -10.12 0.41
CA PRO A 454 12.09 -9.53 1.72
C PRO A 454 10.59 -9.33 1.97
N PHE A 455 10.20 -9.37 3.24
CA PHE A 455 8.89 -8.92 3.68
C PHE A 455 9.02 -7.92 4.82
N VAL A 456 8.43 -6.75 4.62
CA VAL A 456 8.33 -5.67 5.60
C VAL A 456 6.89 -5.20 5.65
N LEU A 457 6.34 -5.04 6.85
CA LEU A 457 5.12 -4.29 7.11
C LEU A 457 5.51 -2.99 7.78
N THR A 458 4.96 -1.86 7.36
CA THR A 458 5.23 -0.55 7.98
C THR A 458 3.94 0.17 8.35
N ARG A 459 3.91 0.82 9.54
CA ARG A 459 2.76 1.63 9.93
C ARG A 459 2.76 2.96 9.18
N SER A 460 3.93 3.59 9.02
CA SER A 460 4.01 4.91 8.43
C SER A 460 4.80 4.94 7.12
N GLY A 461 4.37 5.82 6.23
CA GLY A 461 5.02 6.05 4.94
C GLY A 461 4.34 7.15 4.13
N THR A 462 4.83 7.35 2.92
CA THR A 462 4.27 8.29 1.94
C THR A 462 4.34 7.68 0.54
N ALA A 463 4.05 8.46 -0.51
CA ALA A 463 4.16 7.99 -1.89
C ALA A 463 5.52 7.32 -2.16
N GLY A 464 5.52 6.13 -2.72
CA GLY A 464 6.73 5.34 -2.95
C GLY A 464 7.04 4.29 -1.88
N VAL A 465 6.34 4.27 -0.74
CA VAL A 465 6.52 3.28 0.33
C VAL A 465 6.31 1.84 -0.16
N GLN A 466 5.42 1.65 -1.15
CA GLN A 466 5.14 0.34 -1.78
C GLN A 466 6.38 -0.36 -2.34
N ARG A 467 7.45 0.36 -2.62
CA ARG A 467 8.73 -0.21 -3.07
C ARG A 467 9.38 -1.09 -2.02
N TYR A 468 9.08 -0.86 -0.75
CA TYR A 468 9.79 -1.38 0.40
C TYR A 468 8.93 -2.20 1.34
N ALA A 469 7.64 -1.89 1.46
CA ALA A 469 6.78 -2.48 2.47
C ALA A 469 5.31 -2.60 2.05
N ALA A 470 4.62 -3.55 2.66
CA ALA A 470 3.17 -3.53 2.83
C ALA A 470 2.79 -2.53 3.94
N VAL A 471 1.51 -2.12 4.00
CA VAL A 471 1.00 -1.24 5.06
C VAL A 471 -0.27 -1.82 5.69
N TRP A 472 -0.59 -1.37 6.90
CA TRP A 472 -1.91 -1.58 7.49
C TRP A 472 -2.44 -0.25 8.03
N THR A 473 -3.73 -0.19 8.32
CA THR A 473 -4.39 1.06 8.73
C THR A 473 -4.22 1.37 10.23
N GLY A 474 -3.15 0.91 10.85
CA GLY A 474 -2.85 1.14 12.26
C GLY A 474 -3.91 0.59 13.22
N ASP A 475 -4.05 1.26 14.35
CA ASP A 475 -4.76 0.79 15.54
C ASP A 475 -6.27 1.05 15.46
N ASN A 476 -6.99 0.25 14.70
CA ASN A 476 -8.45 0.31 14.60
C ASN A 476 -9.16 -0.25 15.87
N SER A 477 -10.47 -0.18 15.93
CA SER A 477 -11.25 -0.67 17.08
C SER A 477 -12.17 -1.84 16.71
N SER A 478 -12.45 -2.70 17.70
CA SER A 478 -13.43 -3.79 17.60
C SER A 478 -14.86 -3.23 17.62
N GLU A 479 -15.22 -2.52 16.54
CA GLU A 479 -16.50 -1.85 16.35
C GLU A 479 -17.02 -2.03 14.92
N TRP A 480 -18.36 -2.08 14.77
CA TRP A 480 -19.00 -2.32 13.48
C TRP A 480 -18.69 -1.24 12.44
N GLU A 481 -18.58 0.02 12.87
CA GLU A 481 -18.23 1.13 11.98
C GLU A 481 -16.81 0.98 11.38
N HIS A 482 -15.90 0.27 12.06
CA HIS A 482 -14.57 0.01 11.56
C HIS A 482 -14.54 -1.03 10.43
N ILE A 483 -15.53 -1.95 10.36
CA ILE A 483 -15.69 -2.82 9.18
C ILE A 483 -16.06 -1.98 7.96
N LEU A 484 -17.03 -1.07 8.12
CA LEU A 484 -17.46 -0.17 7.04
C LEU A 484 -16.32 0.77 6.62
N MET A 485 -15.65 1.41 7.59
CA MET A 485 -14.56 2.37 7.37
C MET A 485 -13.33 1.74 6.70
N ALA A 486 -13.04 0.48 6.99
CA ALA A 486 -11.90 -0.25 6.44
C ALA A 486 -11.93 -0.30 4.90
N MET A 487 -13.11 -0.42 4.29
CA MET A 487 -13.25 -0.55 2.83
C MET A 487 -12.80 0.73 2.09
N PRO A 488 -13.39 1.91 2.32
CA PRO A 488 -12.94 3.14 1.65
C PRO A 488 -11.49 3.52 1.98
N MET A 489 -10.99 3.21 3.19
CA MET A 489 -9.59 3.46 3.56
C MET A 489 -8.63 2.59 2.73
N CYS A 490 -8.83 1.26 2.71
CA CYS A 490 -7.99 0.36 1.93
C CYS A 490 -8.09 0.64 0.42
N LEU A 491 -9.28 0.99 -0.09
CA LEU A 491 -9.48 1.39 -1.49
C LEU A 491 -8.65 2.64 -1.83
N ASN A 492 -8.71 3.69 -1.00
CA ASN A 492 -7.95 4.92 -1.25
C ASN A 492 -6.42 4.72 -1.12
N ILE A 493 -5.96 3.89 -0.18
CA ILE A 493 -4.54 3.52 -0.08
C ILE A 493 -4.10 2.77 -1.34
N GLY A 494 -4.89 1.79 -1.81
CA GLY A 494 -4.64 1.09 -3.07
C GLY A 494 -4.61 2.03 -4.28
N MET A 495 -5.58 2.96 -4.38
CA MET A 495 -5.65 4.00 -5.40
C MET A 495 -4.57 5.09 -5.23
N SER A 496 -3.81 5.07 -4.13
CA SER A 496 -2.62 5.90 -3.90
C SER A 496 -1.31 5.15 -4.19
N GLY A 497 -1.38 3.99 -4.86
CA GLY A 497 -0.23 3.22 -5.32
C GLY A 497 0.31 2.18 -4.33
N VAL A 498 -0.38 1.93 -3.22
CA VAL A 498 0.02 0.95 -2.20
C VAL A 498 -0.98 -0.22 -2.19
N PRO A 499 -0.86 -1.19 -3.11
CA PRO A 499 -1.85 -2.25 -3.30
C PRO A 499 -1.82 -3.32 -2.20
N PHE A 500 -0.70 -3.47 -1.46
CA PHE A 500 -0.55 -4.47 -0.39
C PHE A 500 -0.92 -3.83 0.95
N VAL A 501 -2.22 -3.74 1.21
CA VAL A 501 -2.81 -3.08 2.38
C VAL A 501 -3.85 -3.95 3.05
N GLY A 502 -4.01 -3.80 4.36
CA GLY A 502 -5.07 -4.42 5.14
C GLY A 502 -5.34 -3.68 6.44
N VAL A 503 -6.08 -4.31 7.33
CA VAL A 503 -6.45 -3.76 8.64
C VAL A 503 -6.17 -4.79 9.72
N ASP A 504 -6.19 -4.41 10.99
CA ASP A 504 -6.20 -5.37 12.09
C ASP A 504 -7.58 -6.05 12.16
N ILE A 505 -7.62 -7.32 11.74
CA ILE A 505 -8.84 -8.12 11.71
C ILE A 505 -9.32 -8.34 13.14
N GLY A 506 -10.60 -8.04 13.39
CA GLY A 506 -11.22 -8.11 14.69
C GLY A 506 -11.16 -6.81 15.48
N GLY A 507 -10.27 -5.89 15.09
CA GLY A 507 -9.98 -4.63 15.76
C GLY A 507 -8.88 -4.74 16.82
N PHE A 508 -7.99 -3.76 16.86
CA PHE A 508 -6.88 -3.68 17.82
C PHE A 508 -7.38 -3.23 19.20
N TRP A 509 -8.04 -2.07 19.27
CA TRP A 509 -8.60 -1.55 20.51
C TRP A 509 -9.99 -2.10 20.80
N LYS A 510 -10.37 -2.08 22.08
CA LYS A 510 -11.66 -2.51 22.61
C LYS A 510 -11.91 -4.02 22.48
N ALA A 511 -12.85 -4.50 23.28
CA ALA A 511 -13.25 -5.90 23.27
C ALA A 511 -14.37 -6.12 22.25
N GLY A 512 -14.13 -6.98 21.26
CA GLY A 512 -15.14 -7.43 20.31
C GLY A 512 -16.02 -8.55 20.83
N ASN A 513 -16.80 -9.15 19.94
CA ASN A 513 -17.60 -10.34 20.17
C ASN A 513 -17.47 -11.30 18.97
N GLY A 514 -18.01 -12.52 19.10
CA GLY A 514 -17.86 -13.57 18.10
C GLY A 514 -18.44 -13.20 16.73
N GLU A 515 -19.58 -12.50 16.69
CA GLU A 515 -20.19 -12.06 15.43
C GLU A 515 -19.29 -11.01 14.73
N LEU A 516 -18.84 -10.01 15.47
CA LEU A 516 -17.96 -8.96 14.95
C LEU A 516 -16.65 -9.56 14.42
N LEU A 517 -15.98 -10.44 15.18
CA LEU A 517 -14.78 -11.14 14.75
C LEU A 517 -15.02 -11.92 13.45
N THR A 518 -16.15 -12.66 13.37
CA THR A 518 -16.51 -13.42 12.16
C THR A 518 -16.65 -12.49 10.94
N ARG A 519 -17.42 -11.41 11.06
CA ARG A 519 -17.65 -10.47 9.95
C ARG A 519 -16.38 -9.72 9.56
N PHE A 520 -15.55 -9.37 10.55
CA PHE A 520 -14.22 -8.80 10.29
C PHE A 520 -13.29 -9.79 9.58
N THR A 521 -13.33 -11.08 9.96
CA THR A 521 -12.54 -12.14 9.29
C THR A 521 -13.01 -12.35 7.86
N GLN A 522 -14.31 -12.27 7.58
CA GLN A 522 -14.86 -12.35 6.22
C GLN A 522 -14.38 -11.20 5.33
N LEU A 523 -14.35 -9.96 5.84
CA LEU A 523 -13.73 -8.83 5.14
C LEU A 523 -12.24 -9.09 4.94
N GLY A 524 -11.51 -9.37 6.01
CA GLY A 524 -10.06 -9.52 6.03
C GLY A 524 -9.55 -10.65 5.14
N ALA A 525 -10.33 -11.73 4.98
CA ALA A 525 -9.99 -12.85 4.09
C ALA A 525 -9.85 -12.43 2.62
N LEU A 526 -10.44 -11.30 2.21
CA LEU A 526 -10.37 -10.76 0.85
C LEU A 526 -9.58 -9.44 0.74
N LEU A 527 -9.07 -8.90 1.85
CA LEU A 527 -8.09 -7.81 1.79
C LEU A 527 -6.73 -8.32 1.31
N PRO A 528 -5.94 -7.51 0.62
CA PRO A 528 -4.59 -7.90 0.21
C PRO A 528 -3.75 -8.41 1.37
N PHE A 529 -3.60 -7.65 2.46
CA PHE A 529 -2.96 -8.08 3.71
C PHE A 529 -3.99 -8.60 4.70
N CYS A 530 -3.76 -9.78 5.30
CA CYS A 530 -4.73 -10.52 6.10
C CYS A 530 -4.10 -10.96 7.44
N ARG A 531 -4.17 -10.08 8.45
CA ARG A 531 -3.62 -10.31 9.79
C ARG A 531 -4.67 -10.04 10.87
N ASN A 532 -4.92 -11.02 11.76
CA ASN A 532 -5.61 -10.80 13.02
C ASN A 532 -4.62 -10.20 14.03
N HIS A 533 -4.98 -9.07 14.64
CA HIS A 533 -4.14 -8.41 15.65
C HIS A 533 -5.01 -7.73 16.71
N ASN A 534 -4.54 -7.78 17.98
CA ASN A 534 -5.32 -7.38 19.14
C ASN A 534 -4.43 -6.78 20.24
N ALA A 535 -4.92 -5.80 20.98
CA ALA A 535 -4.20 -5.12 22.06
C ALA A 535 -4.06 -5.96 23.33
N VAL A 536 -3.08 -5.61 24.17
CA VAL A 536 -2.68 -6.36 25.37
C VAL A 536 -3.82 -6.53 26.39
N ASP A 537 -4.62 -5.49 26.60
CA ASP A 537 -5.67 -5.48 27.63
C ASP A 537 -7.00 -6.08 27.14
N ASN A 538 -7.08 -6.53 25.89
CA ASN A 538 -8.28 -7.12 25.32
C ASN A 538 -8.35 -8.63 25.56
N PRO A 539 -9.56 -9.24 25.59
CA PRO A 539 -9.73 -10.68 25.54
C PRO A 539 -9.06 -11.30 24.31
N ASP A 540 -8.83 -12.61 24.37
CA ASP A 540 -8.33 -13.39 23.23
C ASP A 540 -9.22 -13.20 21.99
N GLN A 541 -8.58 -13.15 20.81
CA GLN A 541 -9.25 -12.88 19.53
C GLN A 541 -8.84 -13.88 18.43
N GLU A 542 -8.14 -14.94 18.78
CA GLU A 542 -7.88 -16.04 17.87
C GLU A 542 -9.22 -16.62 17.35
N PRO A 543 -9.26 -17.25 16.17
CA PRO A 543 -10.51 -17.69 15.53
C PRO A 543 -11.44 -18.52 16.42
N TRP A 544 -10.90 -19.21 17.43
CA TRP A 544 -11.65 -20.04 18.40
C TRP A 544 -12.07 -19.33 19.69
N ALA A 545 -11.67 -18.07 19.88
CA ALA A 545 -11.82 -17.37 21.17
C ALA A 545 -13.27 -17.31 21.68
N PHE A 546 -14.23 -17.21 20.76
CA PHE A 546 -15.66 -17.12 21.08
C PHE A 546 -16.41 -18.46 20.92
N GLY A 547 -15.71 -19.57 20.58
CA GLY A 547 -16.33 -20.88 20.38
C GLY A 547 -17.25 -20.97 19.17
N GLU A 548 -18.01 -22.07 19.09
CA GLU A 548 -18.98 -22.27 18.01
C GLU A 548 -20.24 -21.39 18.18
N PRO A 549 -20.87 -20.91 17.09
CA PRO A 549 -20.56 -21.19 15.69
C PRO A 549 -19.50 -20.25 15.05
N TYR A 550 -18.91 -19.35 15.82
CA TYR A 550 -18.01 -18.31 15.32
C TYR A 550 -16.67 -18.87 14.82
N GLU A 551 -16.14 -19.89 15.52
CA GLU A 551 -14.91 -20.57 15.14
C GLU A 551 -15.03 -21.19 13.74
N ASP A 552 -16.11 -21.93 13.46
CA ASP A 552 -16.35 -22.56 12.16
C ASP A 552 -16.50 -21.51 11.05
N ALA A 553 -17.22 -20.41 11.33
CA ALA A 553 -17.43 -19.34 10.38
C ALA A 553 -16.12 -18.56 10.06
N CYS A 554 -15.28 -18.31 11.06
CA CYS A 554 -13.94 -17.73 10.85
C CYS A 554 -13.05 -18.66 10.03
N ARG A 555 -13.02 -19.97 10.35
CA ARG A 555 -12.26 -20.98 9.62
C ARG A 555 -12.67 -21.01 8.13
N LYS A 556 -13.98 -21.07 7.84
CA LYS A 556 -14.50 -21.04 6.47
C LYS A 556 -14.08 -19.79 5.69
N ALA A 557 -14.09 -18.62 6.32
CA ALA A 557 -13.63 -17.38 5.70
C ALA A 557 -12.14 -17.46 5.34
N ILE A 558 -11.30 -17.94 6.26
CA ILE A 558 -9.87 -18.15 6.01
C ILE A 558 -9.66 -19.20 4.90
N GLU A 559 -10.42 -20.30 4.90
CA GLU A 559 -10.36 -21.35 3.88
C GLU A 559 -10.66 -20.83 2.46
N VAL A 560 -11.60 -19.86 2.31
CA VAL A 560 -11.87 -19.21 1.02
C VAL A 560 -10.60 -18.53 0.51
N ARG A 561 -9.88 -17.79 1.36
CA ARG A 561 -8.60 -17.16 0.99
C ARG A 561 -7.59 -18.18 0.48
N TYR A 562 -7.43 -19.31 1.20
CA TYR A 562 -6.47 -20.35 0.80
C TYR A 562 -6.84 -21.05 -0.51
N ARG A 563 -8.14 -21.23 -0.76
CA ARG A 563 -8.60 -21.72 -2.08
C ARG A 563 -8.30 -20.74 -3.20
N LEU A 564 -8.44 -19.44 -2.94
CA LEU A 564 -8.20 -18.37 -3.90
C LEU A 564 -6.71 -17.99 -4.06
N MET A 565 -5.77 -18.66 -3.38
CA MET A 565 -4.34 -18.32 -3.45
C MET A 565 -3.79 -18.23 -4.89
N PRO A 566 -4.13 -19.12 -5.84
CA PRO A 566 -3.67 -18.98 -7.23
C PRO A 566 -4.20 -17.69 -7.91
N TYR A 567 -5.43 -17.33 -7.63
CA TYR A 567 -6.05 -16.09 -8.12
C TYR A 567 -5.39 -14.86 -7.48
N LEU A 568 -5.27 -14.85 -6.15
CA LEU A 568 -4.65 -13.76 -5.39
C LEU A 568 -3.19 -13.54 -5.83
N TYR A 569 -2.40 -14.59 -5.92
CA TYR A 569 -1.00 -14.47 -6.31
C TYR A 569 -0.83 -13.87 -7.72
N THR A 570 -1.73 -14.21 -8.64
CA THR A 570 -1.76 -13.58 -9.97
C THR A 570 -2.09 -12.09 -9.88
N LEU A 571 -3.00 -11.65 -8.99
CA LEU A 571 -3.28 -10.23 -8.77
C LEU A 571 -2.09 -9.49 -8.16
N PHE A 572 -1.33 -10.12 -7.28
CA PHE A 572 -0.09 -9.55 -6.75
C PHE A 572 0.97 -9.39 -7.86
N HIS A 573 1.06 -10.35 -8.78
CA HIS A 573 1.92 -10.21 -9.95
C HIS A 573 1.43 -9.08 -10.89
N GLU A 574 0.13 -8.96 -11.12
CA GLU A 574 -0.45 -7.84 -11.88
C GLU A 574 -0.08 -6.50 -11.24
N ALA A 575 -0.27 -6.35 -9.93
CA ALA A 575 0.10 -5.12 -9.21
C ALA A 575 1.60 -4.81 -9.32
N ALA A 576 2.47 -5.81 -9.20
CA ALA A 576 3.92 -5.65 -9.34
C ALA A 576 4.37 -5.26 -10.76
N THR A 577 3.61 -5.62 -11.79
CA THR A 577 3.97 -5.38 -13.19
C THR A 577 3.27 -4.17 -13.81
N THR A 578 2.04 -3.88 -13.41
CA THR A 578 1.21 -2.81 -14.00
C THR A 578 0.93 -1.64 -13.06
N GLY A 579 1.07 -1.84 -11.74
CA GLY A 579 0.66 -0.87 -10.71
C GLY A 579 -0.85 -0.88 -10.42
N ALA A 580 -1.61 -1.82 -10.98
CA ALA A 580 -3.04 -1.94 -10.70
C ALA A 580 -3.28 -2.27 -9.21
N PRO A 581 -4.26 -1.66 -8.55
CA PRO A 581 -4.64 -2.05 -7.20
C PRO A 581 -5.22 -3.47 -7.19
N ILE A 582 -4.96 -4.23 -6.12
CA ILE A 582 -5.50 -5.59 -5.93
C ILE A 582 -6.99 -5.50 -5.54
N MET A 583 -7.29 -4.69 -4.53
CA MET A 583 -8.64 -4.30 -4.13
C MET A 583 -9.05 -3.05 -4.90
N ARG A 584 -10.17 -3.10 -5.64
CA ARG A 584 -10.56 -2.05 -6.61
C ARG A 584 -11.95 -1.50 -6.30
N PRO A 585 -12.17 -0.18 -6.35
CA PRO A 585 -13.51 0.39 -6.32
C PRO A 585 -14.28 0.01 -7.59
N LEU A 586 -15.61 -0.01 -7.52
CA LEU A 586 -16.42 -0.45 -8.67
C LEU A 586 -16.20 0.43 -9.90
N TYR A 587 -16.04 1.76 -9.72
CA TYR A 587 -15.79 2.69 -10.85
C TYR A 587 -14.50 2.39 -11.63
N TYR A 588 -13.56 1.64 -11.06
CA TYR A 588 -12.30 1.29 -11.72
C TYR A 588 -12.55 0.53 -13.03
N HIS A 589 -13.54 -0.36 -13.02
CA HIS A 589 -13.96 -1.13 -14.19
C HIS A 589 -15.27 -0.63 -14.81
N TYR A 590 -16.21 -0.09 -14.01
CA TYR A 590 -17.55 0.32 -14.42
C TYR A 590 -17.67 1.85 -14.49
N ARG A 591 -16.84 2.48 -15.33
CA ARG A 591 -16.66 3.93 -15.41
C ARG A 591 -17.90 4.70 -15.90
N GLN A 592 -18.79 4.04 -16.66
CA GLN A 592 -20.02 4.64 -17.22
C GLN A 592 -21.25 4.36 -16.34
N ASP A 593 -21.08 3.64 -15.26
CA ASP A 593 -22.14 3.26 -14.34
C ASP A 593 -22.17 4.24 -13.16
N GLU A 594 -23.13 5.18 -13.19
CA GLU A 594 -23.24 6.24 -12.17
C GLU A 594 -23.40 5.70 -10.75
N GLN A 595 -24.13 4.57 -10.59
CA GLN A 595 -24.31 3.96 -9.27
C GLN A 595 -23.00 3.38 -8.72
N ALA A 596 -22.16 2.81 -9.60
CA ALA A 596 -20.87 2.26 -9.21
C ALA A 596 -19.91 3.31 -8.62
N HIS A 597 -20.12 4.59 -8.91
CA HIS A 597 -19.30 5.68 -8.40
C HIS A 597 -19.55 6.00 -6.93
N ASP A 598 -20.75 5.69 -6.42
CA ASP A 598 -21.18 6.01 -5.04
C ASP A 598 -21.08 4.83 -4.08
N VAL A 599 -20.78 3.63 -4.59
CA VAL A 599 -20.69 2.41 -3.78
C VAL A 599 -19.32 2.32 -3.12
N GLU A 600 -19.27 2.48 -1.80
CA GLU A 600 -18.03 2.43 -1.00
C GLU A 600 -18.03 1.30 0.05
N SER A 601 -19.13 0.55 0.16
CA SER A 601 -19.27 -0.60 1.07
C SER A 601 -19.14 -1.96 0.36
N GLU A 602 -18.63 -1.95 -0.87
CA GLU A 602 -18.39 -3.09 -1.74
C GLU A 602 -17.11 -2.83 -2.53
N PHE A 603 -16.43 -3.89 -2.92
CA PHE A 603 -15.20 -3.77 -3.70
C PHE A 603 -15.01 -4.95 -4.64
N LEU A 604 -14.23 -4.72 -5.68
CA LEU A 604 -13.73 -5.77 -6.55
C LEU A 604 -12.37 -6.26 -6.04
N LEU A 605 -12.13 -7.56 -6.11
CA LEU A 605 -10.83 -8.19 -5.98
C LEU A 605 -10.37 -8.61 -7.38
N GLY A 606 -9.42 -7.87 -7.94
CA GLY A 606 -9.13 -7.92 -9.37
C GLY A 606 -10.30 -7.41 -10.21
N ASP A 607 -10.59 -8.10 -11.30
CA ASP A 607 -11.67 -7.77 -12.23
C ASP A 607 -12.86 -8.74 -12.15
N SER A 608 -12.72 -9.85 -11.42
CA SER A 608 -13.63 -10.98 -11.49
C SER A 608 -14.47 -11.20 -10.24
N LEU A 609 -13.97 -10.85 -9.04
CA LEU A 609 -14.69 -11.08 -7.78
C LEU A 609 -15.23 -9.78 -7.20
N LEU A 610 -16.49 -9.77 -6.76
CA LEU A 610 -17.10 -8.66 -6.02
C LEU A 610 -17.46 -9.14 -4.61
N SER A 611 -16.98 -8.42 -3.58
CA SER A 611 -17.29 -8.67 -2.18
C SER A 611 -18.09 -7.53 -1.59
N ALA A 612 -19.15 -7.87 -0.86
CA ALA A 612 -19.98 -6.94 -0.12
C ALA A 612 -20.10 -7.40 1.34
N PRO A 613 -19.12 -7.12 2.20
CA PRO A 613 -19.07 -7.56 3.60
C PRO A 613 -20.26 -7.05 4.41
N ILE A 614 -20.63 -7.80 5.45
CA ILE A 614 -21.62 -7.38 6.44
C ILE A 614 -20.93 -6.46 7.45
N TYR A 615 -21.50 -5.30 7.71
CA TYR A 615 -20.96 -4.28 8.62
C TYR A 615 -22.00 -3.78 9.66
N GLU A 616 -23.13 -4.49 9.80
CA GLU A 616 -24.16 -4.20 10.79
C GLU A 616 -24.40 -5.40 11.70
N GLN A 617 -24.50 -5.15 13.00
CA GLN A 617 -24.73 -6.20 14.00
C GLN A 617 -26.08 -6.88 13.79
N GLY A 618 -26.09 -8.22 13.83
CA GLY A 618 -27.31 -9.03 13.70
C GLY A 618 -27.85 -9.11 12.28
N ALA A 619 -27.21 -8.51 11.30
CA ALA A 619 -27.65 -8.58 9.91
C ALA A 619 -27.43 -9.97 9.33
N ILE A 620 -28.49 -10.54 8.77
CA ILE A 620 -28.52 -11.84 8.07
C ILE A 620 -28.61 -11.69 6.56
N GLY A 621 -28.40 -10.50 6.06
CA GLY A 621 -28.40 -10.13 4.63
C GLY A 621 -28.19 -8.64 4.47
N ARG A 622 -27.95 -8.21 3.24
CA ARG A 622 -27.86 -6.80 2.87
C ARG A 622 -28.21 -6.58 1.42
N ARG A 623 -28.50 -5.33 1.07
CA ARG A 623 -28.54 -4.91 -0.34
C ARG A 623 -27.14 -4.81 -0.91
N VAL A 624 -26.96 -5.34 -2.11
CA VAL A 624 -25.72 -5.34 -2.87
C VAL A 624 -25.96 -4.74 -4.25
N TYR A 625 -25.11 -3.84 -4.67
CA TYR A 625 -25.12 -3.31 -6.02
C TYR A 625 -24.30 -4.23 -6.94
N LEU A 626 -24.94 -4.73 -7.98
CA LEU A 626 -24.27 -5.52 -9.02
C LEU A 626 -24.15 -4.66 -10.29
N PRO A 627 -22.93 -4.23 -10.68
CA PRO A 627 -22.72 -3.46 -11.91
C PRO A 627 -23.13 -4.22 -13.19
N GLU A 628 -23.04 -3.57 -14.35
CA GLU A 628 -23.39 -4.14 -15.64
C GLU A 628 -22.80 -5.54 -15.86
N GLY A 629 -23.63 -6.47 -16.36
CA GLY A 629 -23.27 -7.85 -16.69
C GLY A 629 -24.12 -8.90 -15.96
N THR A 630 -23.73 -10.15 -16.07
CA THR A 630 -24.27 -11.25 -15.27
C THR A 630 -23.34 -11.52 -14.11
N TRP A 631 -23.88 -11.80 -12.93
CA TRP A 631 -23.12 -12.12 -11.73
C TRP A 631 -23.54 -13.47 -11.18
N PHE A 632 -22.57 -14.25 -10.72
CA PHE A 632 -22.78 -15.57 -10.13
C PHE A 632 -22.50 -15.49 -8.64
N ASP A 633 -23.43 -15.95 -7.81
CA ASP A 633 -23.14 -16.17 -6.40
C ASP A 633 -22.00 -17.18 -6.26
N TYR A 634 -20.93 -16.82 -5.57
CA TYR A 634 -19.75 -17.67 -5.39
C TYR A 634 -20.06 -18.99 -4.67
N TRP A 635 -21.09 -18.98 -3.80
CA TRP A 635 -21.40 -20.10 -2.91
C TRP A 635 -22.21 -21.20 -3.58
N ASP A 636 -23.12 -20.86 -4.45
CA ASP A 636 -24.05 -21.83 -5.05
C ASP A 636 -24.23 -21.68 -6.58
N GLY A 637 -23.58 -20.69 -7.19
CA GLY A 637 -23.65 -20.49 -8.64
C GLY A 637 -24.96 -19.85 -9.14
N THR A 638 -25.81 -19.35 -8.25
CA THR A 638 -27.05 -18.64 -8.63
C THR A 638 -26.70 -17.40 -9.46
N GLU A 639 -27.40 -17.23 -10.60
CA GLU A 639 -27.19 -16.11 -11.50
C GLU A 639 -28.03 -14.89 -11.09
N TYR A 640 -27.42 -13.73 -11.09
CA TYR A 640 -28.06 -12.43 -10.85
C TYR A 640 -27.81 -11.48 -12.02
N PRO A 641 -28.84 -10.74 -12.46
CA PRO A 641 -28.64 -9.68 -13.44
C PRO A 641 -27.95 -8.48 -12.77
N GLY A 642 -27.04 -7.84 -13.51
CA GLY A 642 -26.43 -6.58 -13.09
C GLY A 642 -27.28 -5.34 -13.36
N MET A 643 -26.69 -4.16 -13.17
CA MET A 643 -27.30 -2.82 -13.24
C MET A 643 -28.39 -2.60 -12.20
N GLY A 644 -28.20 -3.13 -10.98
CA GLY A 644 -29.22 -2.96 -9.96
C GLY A 644 -28.83 -3.45 -8.57
N TRP A 645 -29.68 -3.11 -7.61
CA TRP A 645 -29.58 -3.53 -6.24
C TRP A 645 -30.35 -4.84 -6.02
N SER A 646 -29.70 -5.80 -5.37
CA SER A 646 -30.29 -7.08 -5.01
C SER A 646 -30.24 -7.30 -3.50
N ASP A 647 -31.29 -7.85 -2.89
CA ASP A 647 -31.29 -8.26 -1.49
C ASP A 647 -30.67 -9.65 -1.37
N ILE A 648 -29.52 -9.73 -0.72
CA ILE A 648 -28.70 -10.94 -0.62
C ILE A 648 -28.68 -11.45 0.80
N ALA A 649 -29.04 -12.72 0.99
CA ALA A 649 -28.95 -13.39 2.28
C ALA A 649 -27.47 -13.64 2.66
N ALA A 650 -27.14 -13.39 3.91
CA ALA A 650 -25.80 -13.55 4.46
C ALA A 650 -25.84 -14.15 5.87
N PRO A 651 -26.15 -15.45 6.00
CA PRO A 651 -26.04 -16.14 7.28
C PRO A 651 -24.59 -16.06 7.78
N LEU A 652 -24.35 -16.39 9.05
CA LEU A 652 -23.07 -16.15 9.72
C LEU A 652 -21.87 -16.75 8.97
N GLU A 653 -22.06 -17.93 8.38
CA GLU A 653 -21.01 -18.68 7.68
C GLU A 653 -20.71 -18.19 6.26
N ARG A 654 -21.47 -17.22 5.76
CA ARG A 654 -21.31 -16.66 4.40
C ARG A 654 -21.47 -15.14 4.41
N TRP A 655 -20.91 -14.50 3.41
CA TRP A 655 -21.15 -13.09 3.07
C TRP A 655 -21.42 -12.97 1.58
N PRO A 656 -22.03 -11.89 1.10
CA PRO A 656 -22.22 -11.67 -0.33
C PRO A 656 -20.86 -11.62 -1.05
N LEU A 657 -20.63 -12.62 -1.88
CA LEU A 657 -19.43 -12.79 -2.72
C LEU A 657 -19.90 -13.26 -4.09
N PHE A 658 -19.54 -12.51 -5.12
CA PHE A 658 -19.99 -12.74 -6.49
C PHE A 658 -18.83 -12.87 -7.44
N VAL A 659 -19.06 -13.63 -8.53
CA VAL A 659 -18.14 -13.71 -9.66
C VAL A 659 -18.81 -13.08 -10.88
N ARG A 660 -18.08 -12.22 -11.57
CA ARG A 660 -18.54 -11.62 -12.82
C ARG A 660 -18.70 -12.67 -13.91
N GLY A 661 -19.79 -12.60 -14.69
CA GLY A 661 -19.95 -13.42 -15.88
C GLY A 661 -18.86 -13.19 -16.92
N ASN A 662 -18.53 -14.22 -17.67
CA ASN A 662 -17.39 -14.28 -18.60
C ASN A 662 -16.05 -14.04 -17.88
N SER A 663 -15.89 -14.67 -16.71
CA SER A 663 -14.67 -14.67 -15.94
C SER A 663 -14.19 -16.08 -15.61
N ILE A 664 -12.89 -16.20 -15.37
CA ILE A 664 -12.25 -17.46 -14.98
C ILE A 664 -11.57 -17.23 -13.62
N VAL A 665 -11.89 -18.06 -12.64
CA VAL A 665 -11.33 -18.01 -11.30
C VAL A 665 -10.58 -19.31 -11.01
N PRO A 666 -9.24 -19.32 -11.02
CA PRO A 666 -8.45 -20.45 -10.60
C PRO A 666 -8.48 -20.59 -9.07
N SER A 667 -8.58 -21.81 -8.57
CA SER A 667 -8.53 -22.12 -7.15
C SER A 667 -7.69 -23.36 -6.86
N GLY A 668 -7.03 -23.36 -5.69
CA GLY A 668 -6.20 -24.46 -5.23
C GLY A 668 -6.93 -25.41 -4.25
N PRO A 669 -6.35 -26.56 -3.93
CA PRO A 669 -6.80 -27.39 -2.86
C PRO A 669 -6.58 -26.68 -1.52
N LEU A 670 -7.45 -26.93 -0.54
CA LEU A 670 -7.28 -26.40 0.81
C LEU A 670 -5.98 -26.91 1.45
N MET A 671 -5.19 -25.98 1.98
CA MET A 671 -3.91 -26.22 2.65
C MET A 671 -3.88 -25.49 4.00
N GLN A 672 -3.08 -25.98 4.95
CA GLN A 672 -2.88 -25.31 6.24
C GLN A 672 -1.85 -24.17 6.16
N TYR A 673 -1.00 -24.20 5.15
CA TYR A 673 -0.01 -23.16 4.80
C TYR A 673 0.41 -23.31 3.35
N THR A 674 0.87 -22.22 2.76
CA THR A 674 1.35 -22.17 1.37
C THR A 674 2.55 -23.11 1.19
N GLY A 675 2.50 -23.95 0.14
CA GLY A 675 3.56 -24.92 -0.12
C GLY A 675 3.48 -26.21 0.69
N GLN A 676 2.45 -26.42 1.55
CA GLN A 676 2.23 -27.69 2.24
C GLN A 676 2.15 -28.88 1.28
N ARG A 677 1.60 -28.65 0.10
CA ARG A 677 1.53 -29.61 -1.01
C ARG A 677 1.45 -28.86 -2.33
N ALA A 678 1.65 -29.58 -3.42
CA ALA A 678 1.44 -29.04 -4.75
C ALA A 678 -0.01 -28.55 -4.95
N THR A 679 -0.20 -27.53 -5.78
CA THR A 679 -1.53 -27.07 -6.24
C THR A 679 -2.05 -28.07 -7.28
N ASP A 680 -2.46 -29.26 -6.81
CA ASP A 680 -2.93 -30.37 -7.64
C ASP A 680 -4.16 -31.04 -7.01
N PRO A 681 -5.31 -31.12 -7.70
CA PRO A 681 -5.56 -30.44 -8.98
C PRO A 681 -5.65 -28.91 -8.80
N LEU A 682 -5.29 -28.16 -9.84
CA LEU A 682 -5.74 -26.78 -9.96
C LEU A 682 -7.17 -26.80 -10.51
N THR A 683 -8.10 -26.20 -9.79
CA THR A 683 -9.46 -26.02 -10.24
C THR A 683 -9.58 -24.75 -11.06
N ILE A 684 -10.11 -24.85 -12.27
CA ILE A 684 -10.37 -23.73 -13.18
C ILE A 684 -11.88 -23.62 -13.30
N THR A 685 -12.47 -22.63 -12.64
CA THR A 685 -13.92 -22.39 -12.75
C THR A 685 -14.19 -21.23 -13.70
N CYS A 686 -14.89 -21.53 -14.79
CA CYS A 686 -15.35 -20.55 -15.78
C CYS A 686 -16.82 -20.21 -15.48
N TYR A 687 -17.11 -18.98 -15.21
CA TYR A 687 -18.46 -18.44 -14.99
C TYR A 687 -18.91 -17.76 -16.27
N MET A 688 -19.77 -18.39 -17.05
CA MET A 688 -20.05 -18.00 -18.42
C MET A 688 -21.50 -17.55 -18.60
N ALA A 689 -21.66 -16.40 -19.27
CA ALA A 689 -22.96 -16.08 -19.88
C ALA A 689 -23.19 -16.97 -21.11
N GLU A 690 -24.45 -17.14 -21.53
CA GLU A 690 -24.77 -17.78 -22.80
C GLU A 690 -24.09 -17.02 -23.96
N ASP A 691 -23.48 -17.74 -24.89
CA ASP A 691 -22.68 -17.17 -25.98
C ASP A 691 -21.52 -16.25 -25.52
N GLY A 692 -20.84 -16.63 -24.43
CA GLY A 692 -19.78 -15.88 -23.78
C GLY A 692 -18.36 -16.29 -24.20
N LEU A 693 -17.43 -15.37 -23.96
CA LEU A 693 -15.98 -15.58 -24.09
C LEU A 693 -15.28 -15.04 -22.83
N ALA A 694 -14.42 -15.86 -22.24
CA ALA A 694 -13.58 -15.49 -21.10
C ALA A 694 -12.11 -15.86 -21.36
N SER A 695 -11.20 -15.04 -20.87
CA SER A 695 -9.75 -15.29 -20.92
C SER A 695 -9.11 -14.96 -19.59
N TYR A 696 -8.11 -15.75 -19.18
CA TYR A 696 -7.34 -15.54 -17.96
C TYR A 696 -5.91 -16.05 -18.15
N THR A 697 -4.94 -15.36 -17.58
CA THR A 697 -3.56 -15.84 -17.52
C THR A 697 -3.17 -16.02 -16.06
N LEU A 698 -3.00 -17.27 -15.64
CA LEU A 698 -2.48 -17.62 -14.32
C LEU A 698 -0.97 -17.44 -14.33
N TYR A 699 -0.45 -16.77 -13.30
CA TYR A 699 0.98 -16.62 -13.05
C TYR A 699 1.42 -17.46 -11.85
N GLU A 700 2.54 -18.16 -11.99
CA GLU A 700 3.15 -18.98 -10.95
C GLU A 700 4.69 -18.88 -11.00
N ASP A 701 5.34 -18.92 -9.84
CA ASP A 701 6.78 -19.04 -9.68
C ASP A 701 7.10 -19.82 -8.38
N ASP A 702 8.32 -19.79 -7.88
CA ASP A 702 8.68 -20.51 -6.65
C ASP A 702 8.14 -19.88 -5.35
N GLY A 703 7.54 -18.70 -5.43
CA GLY A 703 6.93 -17.98 -4.33
C GLY A 703 7.89 -17.42 -3.26
N SER A 704 9.20 -17.58 -3.43
CA SER A 704 10.17 -17.27 -2.35
C SER A 704 11.43 -16.55 -2.81
N THR A 705 11.95 -16.89 -3.99
CA THR A 705 13.22 -16.32 -4.48
C THR A 705 13.02 -15.13 -5.41
N LEU A 706 14.12 -14.42 -5.68
CA LEU A 706 14.15 -13.32 -6.65
C LEU A 706 14.31 -13.79 -8.11
N ALA A 707 14.28 -15.10 -8.38
CA ALA A 707 14.45 -15.68 -9.71
C ALA A 707 13.39 -15.15 -10.71
N TYR A 708 12.19 -14.80 -10.25
CA TYR A 708 11.14 -14.18 -11.08
C TYR A 708 11.59 -12.89 -11.79
N ARG A 709 12.52 -12.12 -11.18
CA ARG A 709 13.06 -10.89 -11.79
C ARG A 709 13.84 -11.17 -13.07
N ASN A 710 14.35 -12.39 -13.21
CA ASN A 710 15.05 -12.88 -14.39
C ASN A 710 14.15 -13.68 -15.33
N GLY A 711 12.82 -13.60 -15.14
CA GLY A 711 11.83 -14.28 -15.97
C GLY A 711 11.49 -15.71 -15.54
N THR A 712 12.11 -16.27 -14.47
CA THR A 712 11.82 -17.62 -14.00
C THR A 712 10.40 -17.74 -13.47
N SER A 713 9.48 -18.27 -14.29
CA SER A 713 8.05 -18.32 -13.99
C SER A 713 7.33 -19.38 -14.84
N ALA A 714 6.06 -19.60 -14.54
CA ALA A 714 5.13 -20.30 -15.39
C ALA A 714 3.89 -19.42 -15.64
N GLN A 715 3.40 -19.46 -16.88
CA GLN A 715 2.15 -18.82 -17.24
C GLN A 715 1.23 -19.86 -17.86
N THR A 716 -0.02 -19.90 -17.43
CA THR A 716 -1.05 -20.75 -18.00
C THR A 716 -2.16 -19.88 -18.56
N SER A 717 -2.27 -19.80 -19.87
CA SER A 717 -3.34 -19.11 -20.57
C SER A 717 -4.58 -20.01 -20.64
N ILE A 718 -5.72 -19.49 -20.21
CA ILE A 718 -6.99 -20.20 -20.15
C ILE A 718 -8.02 -19.39 -20.89
N ASN A 719 -8.64 -19.98 -21.92
CA ASN A 719 -9.70 -19.38 -22.71
C ASN A 719 -10.94 -20.28 -22.63
N CYS A 720 -12.08 -19.72 -22.29
CA CYS A 720 -13.36 -20.43 -22.27
C CYS A 720 -14.32 -19.79 -23.27
N ARG A 721 -14.96 -20.60 -24.09
CA ARG A 721 -15.98 -20.17 -25.08
C ARG A 721 -17.23 -21.01 -24.92
N VAL A 722 -18.36 -20.32 -24.84
CA VAL A 722 -19.70 -20.92 -24.93
C VAL A 722 -20.38 -20.37 -26.15
N SER A 723 -20.97 -21.23 -26.98
CA SER A 723 -21.74 -20.85 -28.18
C SER A 723 -22.79 -21.91 -28.49
N GLY A 724 -24.05 -21.64 -28.18
CA GLY A 724 -25.12 -22.61 -28.20
C GLY A 724 -24.80 -23.83 -27.31
N ASP A 725 -24.82 -25.03 -27.90
CA ASP A 725 -24.50 -26.28 -27.18
C ASP A 725 -22.99 -26.56 -27.06
N LEU A 726 -22.12 -25.73 -27.67
CA LEU A 726 -20.68 -25.92 -27.61
C LEU A 726 -20.10 -25.16 -26.42
N THR A 727 -19.48 -25.89 -25.52
CA THR A 727 -18.62 -25.34 -24.46
C THR A 727 -17.20 -25.86 -24.67
N GLU A 728 -16.26 -24.96 -24.87
CA GLU A 728 -14.86 -25.30 -25.11
C GLU A 728 -13.96 -24.50 -24.16
N VAL A 729 -13.03 -25.18 -23.48
CA VAL A 729 -12.00 -24.59 -22.66
C VAL A 729 -10.63 -24.97 -23.21
N GLU A 730 -9.85 -23.97 -23.59
CA GLU A 730 -8.47 -24.11 -24.01
C GLU A 730 -7.54 -23.75 -22.89
N ILE A 731 -6.57 -24.61 -22.59
CA ILE A 731 -5.53 -24.39 -21.57
C ILE A 731 -4.18 -24.52 -22.27
N GLU A 732 -3.35 -23.49 -22.22
CA GLU A 732 -2.03 -23.48 -22.82
C GLU A 732 -0.98 -23.08 -21.79
N GLU A 733 0.00 -23.98 -21.57
CA GLU A 733 1.05 -23.84 -20.57
C GLU A 733 2.34 -23.32 -21.21
N HIS A 734 2.92 -22.31 -20.59
CA HIS A 734 4.23 -21.77 -20.93
C HIS A 734 5.12 -21.76 -19.69
N PHE A 735 6.30 -22.40 -19.78
CA PHE A 735 7.25 -22.54 -18.67
C PHE A 735 8.58 -21.85 -19.02
N ASP A 736 9.02 -20.93 -18.15
CA ASP A 736 10.31 -20.26 -18.27
C ASP A 736 11.12 -20.47 -16.98
N GLY A 737 11.91 -21.54 -16.97
CA GLY A 737 12.76 -21.90 -15.81
C GLY A 737 12.03 -22.39 -14.55
N TYR A 738 10.71 -22.26 -14.48
CA TYR A 738 9.88 -22.82 -13.41
C TYR A 738 8.76 -23.67 -13.99
N ARG A 739 8.46 -24.80 -13.34
CA ARG A 739 7.34 -25.67 -13.71
C ARG A 739 6.58 -26.12 -12.47
N PRO A 740 5.27 -25.79 -12.35
CA PRO A 740 4.43 -26.25 -11.27
C PRO A 740 4.38 -27.77 -11.18
N GLN A 741 4.42 -28.32 -9.94
CA GLN A 741 4.23 -29.74 -9.71
C GLN A 741 2.74 -30.07 -9.74
N ARG A 742 2.18 -30.20 -10.94
CA ARG A 742 0.76 -30.44 -11.17
C ARG A 742 0.59 -31.56 -12.17
N GLU A 743 -0.33 -32.50 -11.84
CA GLU A 743 -0.71 -33.59 -12.74
C GLU A 743 -2.07 -33.33 -13.43
N TRP A 744 -2.96 -32.56 -12.75
CA TRP A 744 -4.34 -32.43 -13.17
C TRP A 744 -4.88 -31.01 -13.08
N TYR A 745 -5.73 -30.70 -14.04
CA TYR A 745 -6.70 -29.61 -13.97
C TYR A 745 -8.10 -30.17 -13.72
N GLU A 746 -8.86 -29.54 -12.82
CA GLU A 746 -10.29 -29.73 -12.65
C GLU A 746 -11.00 -28.56 -13.34
N VAL A 747 -11.58 -28.77 -14.52
CA VAL A 747 -12.26 -27.74 -15.28
C VAL A 747 -13.74 -27.78 -14.97
N ILE A 748 -14.28 -26.64 -14.50
CA ILE A 748 -15.69 -26.45 -14.18
C ILE A 748 -16.21 -25.28 -14.99
N VAL A 749 -17.36 -25.43 -15.65
CA VAL A 749 -18.04 -24.33 -16.36
C VAL A 749 -19.45 -24.19 -15.79
N GLN A 750 -19.73 -23.00 -15.27
CA GLN A 750 -21.04 -22.55 -14.81
C GLN A 750 -21.69 -21.74 -15.92
N VAL A 751 -22.83 -22.17 -16.46
CA VAL A 751 -23.54 -21.48 -17.56
C VAL A 751 -25.01 -21.84 -17.59
N GLY A 752 -25.90 -20.83 -17.65
CA GLY A 752 -27.35 -21.03 -17.77
C GLY A 752 -27.93 -21.98 -16.72
N GLY A 753 -27.51 -21.82 -15.45
CA GLY A 753 -27.93 -22.68 -14.33
C GLY A 753 -27.39 -24.11 -14.40
N ARG A 754 -26.50 -24.44 -15.32
CA ARG A 754 -25.86 -25.76 -15.47
C ARG A 754 -24.41 -25.71 -15.00
N THR A 755 -23.92 -26.81 -14.43
CA THR A 755 -22.52 -27.05 -14.11
C THR A 755 -22.00 -28.18 -14.99
N LEU A 756 -21.00 -27.87 -15.81
CA LEU A 756 -20.26 -28.84 -16.60
C LEU A 756 -18.88 -29.03 -15.95
N GLN A 757 -18.38 -30.28 -15.92
CA GLN A 757 -17.12 -30.57 -15.20
C GLN A 757 -16.34 -31.66 -15.91
N GLN A 758 -15.02 -31.46 -16.04
CA GLN A 758 -14.11 -32.46 -16.58
C GLN A 758 -12.71 -32.33 -15.98
N ARG A 759 -12.12 -33.48 -15.65
CA ARG A 759 -10.72 -33.55 -15.21
C ARG A 759 -9.82 -33.84 -16.40
N VAL A 760 -8.78 -33.03 -16.57
CA VAL A 760 -7.83 -33.17 -17.69
C VAL A 760 -6.39 -33.16 -17.17
N LYS A 761 -5.50 -33.85 -17.92
CA LYS A 761 -4.10 -33.97 -17.52
C LYS A 761 -3.33 -32.68 -17.83
N ALA A 762 -2.53 -32.22 -16.85
CA ALA A 762 -1.59 -31.11 -17.01
C ALA A 762 -0.27 -31.57 -17.68
N GLY A 763 0.56 -30.60 -18.05
CA GLY A 763 1.90 -30.84 -18.59
C GLY A 763 1.93 -31.30 -20.05
N LEU A 764 0.85 -31.09 -20.80
CA LEU A 764 0.73 -31.43 -22.21
C LEU A 764 1.03 -30.25 -23.17
N GLY A 765 1.40 -29.09 -22.61
CA GLY A 765 1.59 -27.85 -23.35
C GLY A 765 0.27 -27.19 -23.71
N LYS A 766 -0.55 -27.81 -24.57
CA LYS A 766 -1.87 -27.31 -24.94
C LYS A 766 -2.94 -28.40 -24.84
N VAL A 767 -4.06 -28.08 -24.19
CA VAL A 767 -5.23 -28.96 -24.03
C VAL A 767 -6.49 -28.20 -24.40
N VAL A 768 -7.38 -28.87 -25.15
CA VAL A 768 -8.72 -28.38 -25.47
C VAL A 768 -9.74 -29.32 -24.87
N VAL A 769 -10.61 -28.82 -24.04
CA VAL A 769 -11.68 -29.53 -23.34
C VAL A 769 -13.01 -29.15 -23.97
N ARG A 770 -13.80 -30.12 -24.38
CA ARG A 770 -15.16 -29.91 -24.86
C ARG A 770 -16.14 -30.57 -23.91
N LEU A 771 -17.04 -29.75 -23.36
CA LEU A 771 -17.99 -30.12 -22.32
C LEU A 771 -19.42 -30.14 -22.84
#